data_bea2cde78dd731b29776e05b1b6d94b0
#
_entry.id   bea2cde78dd731b29776e05b1b6d94b0
#
_cell.length_a   1.000
_cell.length_b   1.000
_cell.length_c   1.000
_cell.angle_alpha   90.00
_cell.angle_beta   90.00
_cell.angle_gamma   90.00
#
_symmetry.space_group_name_H-M   'P 1'
#
loop_
_entity.id
_entity.type
_entity.pdbx_description
1 polymer ?
#
loop_
_entity_poly.entity_id
_entity_poly.type
_entity_poly.pdbx_seq_one_letter_code
_entity_poly.pdbx_strand_id
1 'polypeptide(L)'
;MTHFFSKSQIALAAVAALGSAAVFAPTMATAAGKTAGKYVSGDFHNHTTCSDGAISMQKLVKKVTDKTDTPWGLDWFVQAGHGGNGNRNCTLVEDASLSTPAYPLVAGKGPTTTWANSIGAAAIKGNGGGVGGTGNMWRWQSLQEYQYPVVEYLAAQKNLPLFIGLESVVAGHEHSSMSVITGQMPASVDSVTLPGTPGYTPLGNATALAQWSYCFDRNDTDTSRGNVTGSNVGNNWDCTNPASADSTSAAIGWSATGKKLMPTSGAGVGTRGHLKTVEALKWMANFHGQQSYYVPAHLERAGPFNPDGNNGFNIEHLRNFNNAAPNVAFGFESQPGHGAADNRGEYQVKRNSIGGVLTDSVGGTTFGGTGVYAAQVGGVWDALLGEGRNWWFFASSDWHNRGQFGPDDRRSSQDFYPGEYQRTHVLVRNGADKLRPQTIVDGLRTGNAWAASGQLIDRLAFVACASYPGIGARTNASVEAIAVAAATNATDIDKAGCATMGEKLAVRPGAEIVVAVVLRDPDGANFAPYSFPNPSLAQVGINQPINKPVLDHVDVIRGLVTGYRTPGAADYAGEWPRNTAWLKADGTTTGLASVPAAAKNTSAAILKTFSSAGGSAWTPVQSGVDNTVFLKMSFRIPAVQASQYVRLRGSNMPAAVPYETDVNGNPLADVYTNANDTTMLRIPCTTVATNQPAAGVTWTQAMGTINGCPAHLATATGATNPIAGQKAVSYDIAAWSDLWFYSNPIYVEVANSVTVAGVK
;
A
#
# COMPACT_ATOMS: atom_id res chain seq x y z
N MET A 1 27.31 -49.96 -33.98
CA MET A 1 28.72 -49.73 -33.68
C MET A 1 28.84 -49.45 -32.20
N THR A 2 29.28 -50.42 -31.48
CA THR A 2 29.48 -50.43 -30.03
C THR A 2 30.88 -49.93 -29.73
N HIS A 3 31.02 -48.86 -29.01
CA HIS A 3 32.30 -48.40 -28.48
C HIS A 3 32.49 -48.95 -27.07
N PHE A 4 33.46 -49.86 -26.94
CA PHE A 4 33.98 -50.35 -25.67
C PHE A 4 34.86 -49.27 -25.02
N PHE A 5 34.56 -48.88 -23.79
CA PHE A 5 35.50 -48.15 -22.95
C PHE A 5 36.48 -49.14 -22.32
N SER A 6 37.77 -48.86 -22.44
CA SER A 6 38.83 -49.73 -21.97
C SER A 6 38.96 -49.70 -20.45
N LYS A 7 39.20 -50.90 -19.86
CA LYS A 7 39.37 -51.10 -18.42
C LYS A 7 40.56 -50.31 -17.75
N SER A 8 41.36 -49.66 -18.55
CA SER A 8 42.51 -48.87 -18.03
C SER A 8 42.16 -47.46 -17.53
N GLN A 9 40.97 -46.93 -17.89
CA GLN A 9 40.54 -45.63 -17.40
C GLN A 9 39.84 -45.68 -16.03
N ILE A 10 39.37 -46.86 -15.62
CA ILE A 10 38.72 -47.02 -14.30
C ILE A 10 39.78 -47.21 -13.20
N ALA A 11 40.97 -47.67 -13.51
CA ALA A 11 42.04 -47.85 -12.53
C ALA A 11 42.76 -46.53 -12.16
N LEU A 12 42.73 -45.52 -13.05
CA LEU A 12 43.36 -44.24 -12.73
C LEU A 12 42.47 -43.33 -11.88
N ALA A 13 41.14 -43.53 -11.93
CA ALA A 13 40.19 -42.78 -11.10
C ALA A 13 40.16 -43.29 -9.64
N ALA A 14 40.53 -44.55 -9.41
CA ALA A 14 40.54 -45.14 -8.06
C ALA A 14 41.81 -44.86 -7.27
N VAL A 15 42.94 -44.53 -7.94
CA VAL A 15 44.23 -44.18 -7.27
C VAL A 15 44.27 -42.69 -6.90
N ALA A 16 43.51 -41.84 -7.58
CA ALA A 16 43.40 -40.42 -7.23
C ALA A 16 42.51 -40.16 -6.01
N ALA A 17 41.67 -41.15 -5.59
CA ALA A 17 40.77 -41.01 -4.45
C ALA A 17 41.36 -41.40 -3.09
N LEU A 18 42.60 -41.94 -3.05
CA LEU A 18 43.21 -42.42 -1.82
C LEU A 18 44.49 -41.65 -1.39
N GLY A 19 44.83 -40.59 -2.10
CA GLY A 19 46.07 -39.86 -1.87
C GLY A 19 45.97 -38.44 -1.32
N SER A 20 44.77 -37.92 -1.02
CA SER A 20 44.61 -36.57 -0.48
C SER A 20 43.64 -36.57 0.70
N ALA A 21 44.10 -37.14 1.82
CA ALA A 21 43.69 -36.70 3.12
C ALA A 21 44.38 -35.36 3.42
N ALA A 22 44.33 -34.40 2.50
CA ALA A 22 44.61 -33.00 2.80
C ALA A 22 43.46 -32.53 3.69
N VAL A 23 43.79 -32.02 4.83
CA VAL A 23 42.97 -31.31 5.77
C VAL A 23 42.11 -30.30 4.98
N PHE A 24 40.89 -30.65 4.62
CA PHE A 24 39.89 -29.68 4.25
C PHE A 24 39.53 -28.96 5.52
N ALA A 25 40.30 -27.90 5.84
CA ALA A 25 39.70 -26.83 6.61
C ALA A 25 38.44 -26.44 5.85
N PRO A 26 37.27 -26.48 6.47
CA PRO A 26 36.04 -26.00 5.81
C PRO A 26 36.33 -24.54 5.48
N THR A 27 36.58 -24.23 4.21
CA THR A 27 36.45 -22.87 3.73
C THR A 27 35.04 -22.49 4.07
N MET A 28 34.89 -21.65 5.09
CA MET A 28 33.61 -21.01 5.34
C MET A 28 33.19 -20.37 4.03
N ALA A 29 32.22 -20.97 3.34
CA ALA A 29 31.57 -20.28 2.26
C ALA A 29 30.91 -19.07 2.94
N THR A 30 31.52 -17.91 2.81
CA THR A 30 30.86 -16.65 3.14
C THR A 30 29.64 -16.62 2.26
N ALA A 31 28.47 -16.68 2.87
CA ALA A 31 27.23 -16.44 2.12
C ALA A 31 27.44 -15.15 1.33
N ALA A 32 27.17 -15.20 0.03
CA ALA A 32 27.27 -13.99 -0.79
C ALA A 32 26.44 -12.90 -0.12
N GLY A 33 27.04 -11.74 0.11
CA GLY A 33 26.35 -10.60 0.70
C GLY A 33 25.14 -10.21 -0.13
N LYS A 34 24.15 -9.61 0.49
CA LYS A 34 22.98 -9.08 -0.22
C LYS A 34 23.43 -7.99 -1.21
N THR A 35 22.77 -7.88 -2.34
CA THR A 35 22.94 -6.70 -3.20
C THR A 35 22.61 -5.45 -2.40
N ALA A 36 23.44 -4.43 -2.52
CA ALA A 36 23.25 -3.17 -1.80
C ALA A 36 21.86 -2.58 -2.09
N GLY A 37 21.20 -2.11 -1.05
CA GLY A 37 19.86 -1.56 -1.11
C GLY A 37 19.77 -0.20 -0.44
N LYS A 38 18.70 0.53 -0.79
CA LYS A 38 18.32 1.78 -0.13
C LYS A 38 16.81 1.87 0.02
N TYR A 39 16.36 2.60 1.04
CA TYR A 39 14.95 2.93 1.18
C TYR A 39 14.56 4.07 0.25
N VAL A 40 13.43 3.89 -0.41
CA VAL A 40 12.82 4.88 -1.31
C VAL A 40 11.34 4.98 -0.99
N SER A 41 10.79 6.19 -1.09
CA SER A 41 9.39 6.45 -0.79
C SER A 41 8.58 6.63 -2.06
N GLY A 42 7.35 6.13 -2.07
CA GLY A 42 6.49 6.25 -3.23
C GLY A 42 5.02 6.01 -2.94
N ASP A 43 4.27 6.06 -4.03
CA ASP A 43 2.82 5.89 -4.07
C ASP A 43 2.43 5.06 -5.28
N PHE A 44 1.50 4.12 -5.12
CA PHE A 44 1.07 3.24 -6.20
C PHE A 44 -0.44 3.25 -6.44
N HIS A 45 -1.18 4.18 -5.80
CA HIS A 45 -2.63 4.31 -5.94
C HIS A 45 -3.03 5.78 -6.01
N ASN A 46 -3.49 6.21 -7.19
CA ASN A 46 -3.88 7.59 -7.41
C ASN A 46 -4.63 7.73 -8.75
N HIS A 47 -5.37 8.81 -8.89
CA HIS A 47 -6.26 9.03 -10.02
C HIS A 47 -5.93 10.31 -10.77
N THR A 48 -6.23 10.31 -12.05
CA THR A 48 -6.07 11.45 -12.94
C THR A 48 -7.29 11.57 -13.85
N THR A 49 -7.33 12.55 -14.72
CA THR A 49 -8.38 12.67 -15.74
C THR A 49 -8.45 11.46 -16.68
N CYS A 50 -7.50 10.54 -16.60
CA CYS A 50 -7.58 9.25 -17.29
C CYS A 50 -8.55 8.27 -16.62
N SER A 51 -9.07 8.59 -15.47
CA SER A 51 -10.16 7.89 -14.80
C SER A 51 -11.14 8.91 -14.21
N ASP A 52 -11.15 9.13 -12.93
CA ASP A 52 -12.05 10.03 -12.23
C ASP A 52 -11.32 11.05 -11.35
N GLY A 53 -10.03 11.17 -11.50
CA GLY A 53 -9.24 12.24 -10.91
C GLY A 53 -9.44 13.58 -11.62
N ALA A 54 -9.15 14.68 -10.95
CA ALA A 54 -9.48 16.03 -11.41
C ALA A 54 -8.39 16.71 -12.25
N ILE A 55 -7.15 16.21 -12.21
CA ILE A 55 -6.05 16.82 -12.97
C ILE A 55 -5.40 15.80 -13.93
N SER A 56 -4.67 16.34 -14.90
CA SER A 56 -3.96 15.51 -15.85
C SER A 56 -2.82 14.72 -15.20
N MET A 57 -2.41 13.64 -15.85
CA MET A 57 -1.27 12.83 -15.43
C MET A 57 0.02 13.66 -15.35
N GLN A 58 0.23 14.55 -16.31
CA GLN A 58 1.38 15.44 -16.34
C GLN A 58 1.43 16.35 -15.13
N LYS A 59 0.29 16.96 -14.78
CA LYS A 59 0.18 17.83 -13.61
C LYS A 59 0.38 17.05 -12.31
N LEU A 60 -0.20 15.88 -12.18
CA LEU A 60 -0.02 15.04 -10.98
C LEU A 60 1.44 14.61 -10.82
N VAL A 61 2.09 14.14 -11.89
CA VAL A 61 3.51 13.79 -11.87
C VAL A 61 4.37 14.99 -11.45
N LYS A 62 4.07 16.19 -11.96
CA LYS A 62 4.76 17.42 -11.53
C LYS A 62 4.59 17.65 -10.03
N LYS A 63 3.37 17.60 -9.53
CA LYS A 63 3.07 17.79 -8.10
C LYS A 63 3.81 16.83 -7.19
N VAL A 64 3.92 15.55 -7.56
CA VAL A 64 4.55 14.52 -6.71
C VAL A 64 6.06 14.43 -6.85
N THR A 65 6.65 15.02 -7.88
CA THR A 65 8.10 14.92 -8.15
C THR A 65 8.85 16.24 -8.07
N ASP A 66 8.16 17.39 -8.15
CA ASP A 66 8.78 18.71 -8.12
C ASP A 66 8.91 19.22 -6.68
N LYS A 67 10.11 19.04 -6.12
CA LYS A 67 10.41 19.48 -4.75
C LYS A 67 10.48 21.00 -4.57
N THR A 68 10.40 21.77 -5.64
CA THR A 68 10.41 23.25 -5.57
C THR A 68 9.00 23.81 -5.41
N ASP A 69 8.00 23.15 -5.97
CA ASP A 69 6.59 23.53 -5.84
C ASP A 69 5.96 22.90 -4.58
N THR A 70 6.26 21.61 -4.34
CA THR A 70 5.75 20.86 -3.19
C THR A 70 6.90 20.19 -2.45
N PRO A 71 6.93 20.24 -1.11
CA PRO A 71 8.09 19.77 -0.36
C PRO A 71 8.17 18.23 -0.26
N TRP A 72 7.07 17.52 -0.53
CA TRP A 72 6.98 16.11 -0.23
C TRP A 72 7.64 15.17 -1.25
N GLY A 73 7.80 15.49 -2.49
CA GLY A 73 8.45 14.74 -3.56
C GLY A 73 8.73 13.24 -3.33
N LEU A 74 8.26 12.40 -4.25
CA LEU A 74 8.43 10.96 -4.19
C LEU A 74 9.66 10.50 -4.99
N ASP A 75 10.21 9.34 -4.61
CA ASP A 75 11.30 8.69 -5.33
C ASP A 75 10.81 7.77 -6.46
N TRP A 76 9.57 7.31 -6.36
CA TRP A 76 8.89 6.52 -7.37
C TRP A 76 7.37 6.76 -7.32
N PHE A 77 6.68 6.46 -8.43
CA PHE A 77 5.27 6.73 -8.54
C PHE A 77 4.62 5.81 -9.58
N VAL A 78 3.47 5.24 -9.22
CA VAL A 78 2.65 4.43 -10.12
C VAL A 78 1.32 5.14 -10.35
N GLN A 79 1.04 5.51 -11.57
CA GLN A 79 -0.27 6.04 -11.91
C GLN A 79 -1.26 4.89 -12.09
N ALA A 80 -2.23 4.75 -11.20
CA ALA A 80 -3.12 3.61 -11.09
C ALA A 80 -4.60 4.03 -10.97
N GLY A 81 -5.15 4.61 -12.00
CA GLY A 81 -6.58 4.94 -12.04
C GLY A 81 -7.46 3.72 -12.35
N HIS A 82 -8.79 3.88 -12.20
CA HIS A 82 -9.80 2.82 -12.39
C HIS A 82 -9.72 2.08 -13.72
N GLY A 83 -10.02 0.79 -13.68
CA GLY A 83 -10.22 -0.07 -14.83
C GLY A 83 -11.56 0.13 -15.56
N GLY A 84 -11.84 -0.74 -16.51
CA GLY A 84 -13.09 -0.79 -17.26
C GLY A 84 -13.28 0.31 -18.30
N ASN A 85 -14.53 0.67 -18.53
CA ASN A 85 -14.91 1.79 -19.39
C ASN A 85 -15.25 3.04 -18.55
N GLY A 86 -15.93 4.00 -19.11
CA GLY A 86 -16.32 5.24 -18.48
C GLY A 86 -15.36 6.35 -18.85
N ASN A 87 -15.11 7.29 -17.96
CA ASN A 87 -14.26 8.43 -18.26
C ASN A 87 -12.77 8.02 -18.27
N ARG A 88 -12.33 7.38 -19.37
CA ARG A 88 -10.94 6.95 -19.62
C ARG A 88 -10.23 7.86 -20.61
N ASN A 89 -10.76 9.05 -20.77
CA ASN A 89 -10.41 9.98 -21.80
C ASN A 89 -9.50 11.08 -21.24
N CYS A 90 -8.24 10.75 -21.09
CA CYS A 90 -7.23 11.63 -20.51
C CYS A 90 -7.24 13.03 -21.14
N THR A 91 -7.12 14.09 -20.34
CA THR A 91 -6.80 15.43 -20.85
C THR A 91 -5.35 15.49 -21.30
N LEU A 92 -5.12 16.23 -22.39
CA LEU A 92 -3.81 16.24 -23.06
C LEU A 92 -2.84 17.27 -22.49
N VAL A 93 -3.34 18.24 -21.77
CA VAL A 93 -2.52 19.30 -21.17
C VAL A 93 -2.66 19.30 -19.68
N GLU A 94 -1.60 19.69 -18.98
CA GLU A 94 -1.55 19.58 -17.53
C GLU A 94 -2.28 20.70 -16.80
N ASP A 95 -2.42 21.86 -17.42
CA ASP A 95 -3.02 23.03 -16.80
C ASP A 95 -3.65 23.93 -17.83
N ALA A 96 -4.83 24.48 -17.55
CA ALA A 96 -5.54 25.39 -18.42
C ALA A 96 -4.78 26.71 -18.68
N SER A 97 -3.90 27.08 -17.78
CA SER A 97 -3.07 28.29 -17.90
C SER A 97 -1.80 28.09 -18.74
N LEU A 98 -1.43 26.84 -19.06
CA LEU A 98 -0.22 26.57 -19.82
C LEU A 98 -0.43 26.84 -21.31
N SER A 99 0.40 27.68 -21.88
CA SER A 99 0.45 27.91 -23.32
C SER A 99 1.18 26.80 -24.07
N THR A 100 2.08 26.11 -23.39
CA THR A 100 2.88 25.02 -23.94
C THR A 100 2.71 23.79 -23.07
N PRO A 101 2.09 22.70 -23.57
CA PRO A 101 1.96 21.47 -22.83
C PRO A 101 3.32 20.84 -22.56
N ALA A 102 3.46 20.17 -21.43
CA ALA A 102 4.67 19.46 -21.06
C ALA A 102 4.97 18.28 -22.00
N TYR A 103 3.94 17.76 -22.63
CA TYR A 103 4.05 16.64 -23.56
C TYR A 103 3.94 17.09 -25.01
N PRO A 104 4.99 16.98 -25.83
CA PRO A 104 5.07 17.62 -27.14
C PRO A 104 3.97 17.25 -28.15
N LEU A 105 3.43 16.04 -28.08
CA LEU A 105 2.38 15.60 -29.01
C LEU A 105 1.11 16.40 -28.92
N VAL A 106 0.87 17.09 -27.84
CA VAL A 106 -0.33 17.88 -27.61
C VAL A 106 -0.11 19.36 -27.91
N ALA A 107 1.04 19.72 -28.48
CA ALA A 107 1.33 21.09 -28.88
C ALA A 107 0.24 21.62 -29.84
N GLY A 108 -0.22 22.83 -29.58
CA GLY A 108 -1.32 23.45 -30.33
C GLY A 108 -2.73 22.96 -29.98
N LYS A 109 -2.87 22.03 -29.04
CA LYS A 109 -4.17 21.62 -28.50
C LYS A 109 -4.57 22.49 -27.32
N GLY A 110 -5.85 22.76 -27.18
CA GLY A 110 -6.37 23.50 -26.05
C GLY A 110 -6.34 22.68 -24.74
N PRO A 111 -6.40 23.32 -23.58
CA PRO A 111 -6.30 22.66 -22.28
C PRO A 111 -7.44 21.68 -21.99
N THR A 112 -8.59 21.87 -22.60
CA THR A 112 -9.76 20.99 -22.48
C THR A 112 -9.77 19.87 -23.52
N THR A 113 -8.78 19.82 -24.42
CA THR A 113 -8.70 18.75 -25.43
C THR A 113 -8.36 17.43 -24.74
N THR A 114 -9.06 16.39 -25.13
CA THR A 114 -8.86 15.04 -24.61
C THR A 114 -8.26 14.14 -25.68
N TRP A 115 -7.69 13.00 -25.25
CA TRP A 115 -7.15 12.00 -26.16
C TRP A 115 -8.19 11.51 -27.15
N ALA A 116 -9.41 11.17 -26.71
CA ALA A 116 -10.49 10.75 -27.58
C ALA A 116 -10.87 11.81 -28.64
N ASN A 117 -10.95 13.08 -28.25
CA ASN A 117 -11.19 14.15 -29.23
C ASN A 117 -10.04 14.32 -30.23
N SER A 118 -8.82 14.04 -29.79
CA SER A 118 -7.64 14.14 -30.64
C SER A 118 -7.57 13.07 -31.73
N ILE A 119 -7.98 11.84 -31.42
CA ILE A 119 -7.96 10.70 -32.36
C ILE A 119 -9.26 10.59 -33.18
N GLY A 120 -10.32 11.26 -32.73
CA GLY A 120 -11.64 11.24 -33.35
C GLY A 120 -12.52 10.05 -33.01
N ALA A 121 -13.82 10.22 -33.12
CA ALA A 121 -14.83 9.25 -32.66
C ALA A 121 -14.69 7.86 -33.31
N ALA A 122 -14.28 7.80 -34.58
CA ALA A 122 -14.14 6.53 -35.30
C ALA A 122 -12.99 5.65 -34.77
N ALA A 123 -12.01 6.24 -34.12
CA ALA A 123 -10.88 5.51 -33.55
C ALA A 123 -11.14 5.03 -32.10
N ILE A 124 -12.21 5.52 -31.47
CA ILE A 124 -12.55 5.13 -30.09
C ILE A 124 -13.08 3.70 -30.06
N LYS A 125 -12.42 2.88 -29.27
CA LYS A 125 -12.85 1.51 -28.97
C LYS A 125 -13.43 1.51 -27.58
N GLY A 126 -14.73 1.71 -27.48
CA GLY A 126 -15.44 1.85 -26.23
C GLY A 126 -16.94 1.60 -26.38
N ASN A 127 -17.62 1.69 -25.28
CA ASN A 127 -19.07 1.65 -25.28
C ASN A 127 -19.60 3.04 -25.71
N GLY A 128 -20.08 3.17 -26.94
CA GLY A 128 -20.57 4.44 -27.51
C GLY A 128 -21.81 5.04 -26.85
N GLY A 129 -22.37 4.42 -25.82
CA GLY A 129 -23.55 4.87 -25.07
C GLY A 129 -23.29 5.35 -23.65
N GLY A 130 -22.02 5.53 -23.24
CA GLY A 130 -21.71 5.91 -21.87
C GLY A 130 -21.99 7.37 -21.52
N VAL A 131 -22.04 7.66 -20.24
CA VAL A 131 -22.21 9.00 -19.69
C VAL A 131 -21.06 9.89 -20.19
N GLY A 132 -21.37 10.92 -20.98
CA GLY A 132 -20.37 11.82 -21.56
C GLY A 132 -20.13 11.70 -23.07
N GLY A 133 -20.91 10.90 -23.79
CA GLY A 133 -20.89 10.86 -25.27
C GLY A 133 -19.62 10.21 -25.83
N THR A 134 -19.00 10.86 -26.82
CA THR A 134 -17.78 10.38 -27.51
C THR A 134 -16.57 10.18 -26.58
N GLY A 135 -16.70 10.49 -25.31
CA GLY A 135 -15.61 10.41 -24.35
C GLY A 135 -15.31 9.03 -23.75
N ASN A 136 -16.18 8.03 -23.99
CA ASN A 136 -15.98 6.73 -23.38
C ASN A 136 -15.11 5.81 -24.22
N MET A 137 -13.91 5.57 -23.74
CA MET A 137 -13.06 4.51 -24.30
C MET A 137 -12.75 3.48 -23.23
N TRP A 138 -12.44 2.26 -23.67
CA TRP A 138 -11.97 1.23 -22.77
C TRP A 138 -10.63 1.60 -22.13
N ARG A 139 -10.45 1.23 -20.89
CA ARG A 139 -9.20 1.48 -20.18
C ARG A 139 -7.98 0.92 -20.94
N TRP A 140 -8.10 -0.28 -21.48
CA TRP A 140 -7.03 -0.91 -22.23
C TRP A 140 -6.58 -0.11 -23.46
N GLN A 141 -7.48 0.58 -24.14
CA GLN A 141 -7.11 1.46 -25.26
C GLN A 141 -6.32 2.67 -24.77
N SER A 142 -6.83 3.33 -23.76
CA SER A 142 -6.16 4.48 -23.15
C SER A 142 -4.76 4.11 -22.61
N LEU A 143 -4.62 2.92 -22.01
CA LEU A 143 -3.33 2.41 -21.54
C LEU A 143 -2.31 2.28 -22.66
N GLN A 144 -2.68 1.60 -23.76
CA GLN A 144 -1.75 1.33 -24.87
C GLN A 144 -1.41 2.58 -25.66
N GLU A 145 -2.41 3.41 -25.95
CA GLU A 145 -2.29 4.46 -26.94
C GLU A 145 -1.82 5.81 -26.36
N TYR A 146 -2.04 6.04 -25.07
CA TYR A 146 -1.73 7.33 -24.45
C TYR A 146 -0.95 7.22 -23.14
N GLN A 147 -1.45 6.47 -22.16
CA GLN A 147 -0.91 6.54 -20.80
C GLN A 147 0.51 6.01 -20.68
N TYR A 148 0.81 4.84 -21.24
CA TYR A 148 2.17 4.30 -21.25
C TYR A 148 3.17 5.23 -21.95
N PRO A 149 2.90 5.71 -23.18
CA PRO A 149 3.78 6.65 -23.86
C PRO A 149 4.07 7.91 -23.01
N VAL A 150 3.03 8.51 -22.43
CA VAL A 150 3.19 9.72 -21.62
C VAL A 150 4.01 9.47 -20.37
N VAL A 151 3.74 8.37 -19.64
CA VAL A 151 4.48 8.04 -18.43
C VAL A 151 5.93 7.70 -18.73
N GLU A 152 6.21 6.97 -19.81
CA GLU A 152 7.58 6.69 -20.23
C GLU A 152 8.35 7.98 -20.57
N TYR A 153 7.69 8.91 -21.26
CA TYR A 153 8.26 10.23 -21.54
C TYR A 153 8.57 10.99 -20.25
N LEU A 154 7.61 11.05 -19.32
CA LEU A 154 7.78 11.73 -18.03
C LEU A 154 8.84 11.06 -17.16
N ALA A 155 8.92 9.72 -17.18
CA ALA A 155 9.93 8.96 -16.46
C ALA A 155 11.35 9.32 -16.96
N ALA A 156 11.52 9.43 -18.26
CA ALA A 156 12.78 9.86 -18.86
C ALA A 156 13.11 11.32 -18.49
N GLN A 157 12.16 12.22 -18.62
CA GLN A 157 12.31 13.64 -18.28
C GLN A 157 12.69 13.87 -16.82
N LYS A 158 12.03 13.17 -15.90
CA LYS A 158 12.25 13.30 -14.46
C LYS A 158 13.39 12.43 -13.93
N ASN A 159 13.85 11.50 -14.72
CA ASN A 159 14.83 10.49 -14.30
C ASN A 159 14.41 9.71 -13.05
N LEU A 160 13.13 9.36 -12.96
CA LEU A 160 12.50 8.64 -11.86
C LEU A 160 11.75 7.40 -12.37
N PRO A 161 11.62 6.33 -11.59
CA PRO A 161 10.79 5.18 -11.94
C PRO A 161 9.30 5.54 -11.83
N LEU A 162 8.77 6.10 -12.90
CA LEU A 162 7.35 6.36 -13.09
C LEU A 162 6.80 5.26 -14.01
N PHE A 163 5.72 4.62 -13.61
CA PHE A 163 5.12 3.55 -14.41
C PHE A 163 3.60 3.50 -14.25
N ILE A 164 2.94 2.68 -15.06
CA ILE A 164 1.50 2.56 -15.06
C ILE A 164 1.08 1.33 -14.25
N GLY A 165 0.13 1.52 -13.40
CA GLY A 165 -0.68 0.50 -12.74
C GLY A 165 -2.16 0.65 -13.11
N LEU A 166 -2.96 -0.05 -12.38
CA LEU A 166 -4.40 -0.07 -12.53
C LEU A 166 -5.03 -0.28 -11.18
N GLU A 167 -5.90 0.63 -10.75
CA GLU A 167 -6.88 0.27 -9.73
C GLU A 167 -8.03 -0.44 -10.42
N SER A 168 -7.97 -1.77 -10.40
CA SER A 168 -8.99 -2.58 -11.05
C SER A 168 -10.30 -2.51 -10.29
N VAL A 169 -11.40 -2.43 -11.01
CA VAL A 169 -12.73 -2.70 -10.49
C VAL A 169 -12.88 -4.22 -10.42
N VAL A 170 -12.51 -4.79 -9.28
CA VAL A 170 -12.28 -6.22 -9.11
C VAL A 170 -13.59 -7.00 -9.08
N ALA A 171 -13.65 -8.09 -9.84
CA ALA A 171 -14.81 -8.95 -9.83
C ALA A 171 -14.99 -9.66 -8.47
N GLY A 172 -16.18 -9.59 -7.91
CA GLY A 172 -16.51 -10.18 -6.62
C GLY A 172 -16.16 -9.33 -5.40
N HIS A 173 -15.34 -8.32 -5.55
CA HIS A 173 -14.83 -7.47 -4.48
C HIS A 173 -14.98 -6.00 -4.81
N GLU A 174 -14.21 -5.13 -4.15
CA GLU A 174 -14.22 -3.73 -4.47
C GLU A 174 -13.12 -3.38 -5.48
N HIS A 175 -11.94 -3.02 -5.04
CA HIS A 175 -10.86 -2.60 -5.91
C HIS A 175 -9.53 -3.25 -5.54
N SER A 176 -8.56 -3.13 -6.42
CA SER A 176 -7.17 -3.44 -6.12
C SER A 176 -6.23 -2.52 -6.86
N SER A 177 -5.21 -2.08 -6.18
CA SER A 177 -4.08 -1.40 -6.81
C SER A 177 -3.11 -2.44 -7.32
N MET A 178 -2.98 -2.54 -8.64
CA MET A 178 -2.12 -3.53 -9.27
C MET A 178 -1.34 -2.95 -10.44
N SER A 179 -0.21 -3.54 -10.72
CA SER A 179 0.56 -3.25 -11.92
C SER A 179 1.03 -4.54 -12.57
N VAL A 180 0.92 -4.60 -13.87
CA VAL A 180 1.58 -5.62 -14.68
C VAL A 180 2.69 -4.94 -15.44
N ILE A 181 3.86 -5.29 -15.13
CA ILE A 181 5.07 -4.83 -15.48
C ILE A 181 5.45 -3.66 -15.88
N THR A 182 6.47 -3.42 -15.66
CA THR A 182 7.61 -2.71 -15.47
C THR A 182 8.45 -2.74 -16.72
N GLY A 183 8.39 -1.79 -17.51
CA GLY A 183 9.31 -1.60 -18.63
C GLY A 183 10.66 -1.08 -18.17
N GLN A 184 11.50 -0.86 -19.16
CA GLN A 184 12.73 -0.12 -18.98
C GLN A 184 12.43 1.37 -19.00
N MET A 185 13.13 2.14 -18.20
CA MET A 185 13.11 3.59 -18.37
C MET A 185 13.90 3.99 -19.59
N PRO A 186 13.41 4.92 -20.43
CA PRO A 186 14.19 5.50 -21.50
C PRO A 186 15.49 6.14 -20.98
N ALA A 187 16.54 6.08 -21.76
CA ALA A 187 17.82 6.68 -21.39
C ALA A 187 17.75 8.21 -21.37
N SER A 188 16.97 8.78 -22.28
CA SER A 188 16.70 10.24 -22.37
C SER A 188 15.34 10.49 -22.99
N VAL A 189 14.88 11.73 -22.90
CA VAL A 189 13.64 12.18 -23.58
C VAL A 189 13.73 12.00 -25.09
N ASP A 190 14.90 12.25 -25.69
CA ASP A 190 15.12 12.17 -27.13
C ASP A 190 15.04 10.74 -27.66
N SER A 191 15.19 9.75 -26.80
CA SER A 191 15.06 8.34 -27.18
C SER A 191 13.61 7.86 -27.20
N VAL A 192 12.65 8.68 -26.78
CA VAL A 192 11.24 8.31 -26.70
C VAL A 192 10.53 8.76 -27.97
N THR A 193 10.05 7.79 -28.74
CA THR A 193 9.13 8.04 -29.84
C THR A 193 7.75 8.30 -29.26
N LEU A 194 7.16 9.45 -29.63
CA LEU A 194 5.91 9.91 -29.05
C LEU A 194 4.67 9.18 -29.60
N PRO A 195 3.55 9.10 -28.86
CA PRO A 195 2.30 8.53 -29.36
C PRO A 195 1.85 9.17 -30.65
N GLY A 196 1.28 8.37 -31.58
CA GLY A 196 0.88 8.81 -32.90
C GLY A 196 2.04 8.95 -33.89
N THR A 197 3.28 8.79 -33.47
CA THR A 197 4.45 8.75 -34.35
C THR A 197 4.65 7.33 -34.87
N PRO A 198 4.85 7.15 -36.18
CA PRO A 198 5.13 5.82 -36.71
C PRO A 198 6.34 5.17 -36.07
N GLY A 199 6.19 3.90 -35.68
CA GLY A 199 7.26 3.14 -35.03
C GLY A 199 7.35 3.29 -33.50
N TYR A 200 6.44 4.01 -32.84
CA TYR A 200 6.40 4.00 -31.40
C TYR A 200 6.12 2.59 -30.88
N THR A 201 6.91 2.17 -29.92
CA THR A 201 6.72 0.93 -29.17
C THR A 201 6.94 1.21 -27.69
N PRO A 202 5.94 0.97 -26.81
CA PRO A 202 6.12 1.13 -25.36
C PRO A 202 7.26 0.26 -24.86
N LEU A 203 8.11 0.79 -23.98
CA LEU A 203 9.18 0.06 -23.32
C LEU A 203 8.65 -0.79 -22.16
N GLY A 204 7.51 -0.38 -21.58
CA GLY A 204 6.79 -1.16 -20.59
C GLY A 204 5.91 -2.22 -21.21
N ASN A 205 5.27 -3.02 -20.35
CA ASN A 205 4.37 -4.07 -20.83
C ASN A 205 2.92 -3.55 -21.00
N ALA A 206 2.76 -2.50 -21.77
CA ALA A 206 1.45 -1.88 -22.03
C ALA A 206 0.42 -2.89 -22.54
N THR A 207 0.85 -3.81 -23.42
CA THR A 207 -0.02 -4.85 -23.97
C THR A 207 -0.49 -5.81 -22.88
N ALA A 208 0.39 -6.26 -21.99
CA ALA A 208 0.02 -7.18 -20.92
C ALA A 208 -0.97 -6.55 -19.92
N LEU A 209 -0.74 -5.30 -19.52
CA LEU A 209 -1.66 -4.59 -18.63
C LEU A 209 -3.02 -4.33 -19.31
N ALA A 210 -3.01 -3.93 -20.58
CA ALA A 210 -4.21 -3.72 -21.35
C ALA A 210 -5.00 -5.04 -21.56
N GLN A 211 -4.31 -6.14 -21.85
CA GLN A 211 -4.92 -7.46 -21.93
C GLN A 211 -5.51 -7.90 -20.59
N TRP A 212 -4.79 -7.70 -19.49
CA TRP A 212 -5.31 -8.00 -18.16
C TRP A 212 -6.59 -7.22 -17.88
N SER A 213 -6.62 -5.92 -18.18
CA SER A 213 -7.82 -5.08 -18.00
C SER A 213 -9.00 -5.62 -18.81
N TYR A 214 -8.77 -5.98 -20.08
CA TYR A 214 -9.78 -6.63 -20.93
C TYR A 214 -10.27 -7.95 -20.33
N CYS A 215 -9.36 -8.79 -19.88
CA CYS A 215 -9.67 -10.14 -19.44
C CYS A 215 -10.45 -10.19 -18.11
N PHE A 216 -10.07 -9.36 -17.15
CA PHE A 216 -10.43 -9.63 -15.76
C PHE A 216 -11.13 -8.48 -15.06
N ASP A 217 -11.08 -7.27 -15.60
CA ASP A 217 -11.81 -6.15 -15.02
C ASP A 217 -13.32 -6.45 -14.99
N ARG A 218 -13.96 -6.20 -13.84
CA ARG A 218 -15.38 -6.47 -13.65
C ARG A 218 -16.26 -5.73 -14.65
N ASN A 219 -15.90 -4.48 -14.93
CA ASN A 219 -16.70 -3.58 -15.74
C ASN A 219 -16.35 -3.62 -17.23
N ASP A 220 -15.36 -4.39 -17.65
CA ASP A 220 -15.04 -4.57 -19.06
C ASP A 220 -15.96 -5.63 -19.69
N THR A 221 -16.96 -5.18 -20.43
CA THR A 221 -17.94 -6.01 -21.14
C THR A 221 -17.59 -6.20 -22.63
N ASP A 222 -16.48 -5.64 -23.13
CA ASP A 222 -16.04 -5.81 -24.50
C ASP A 222 -15.72 -7.29 -24.80
N THR A 223 -16.20 -7.80 -25.92
CA THR A 223 -15.90 -9.15 -26.43
C THR A 223 -15.15 -9.12 -27.74
N SER A 224 -14.87 -7.93 -28.28
CA SER A 224 -14.32 -7.77 -29.63
C SER A 224 -12.82 -8.06 -29.72
N ARG A 225 -12.09 -7.99 -28.61
CA ARG A 225 -10.62 -8.12 -28.63
C ARG A 225 -10.12 -9.56 -28.76
N GLY A 226 -10.97 -10.54 -28.51
CA GLY A 226 -10.68 -11.94 -28.80
C GLY A 226 -10.83 -12.32 -30.27
N ASN A 227 -11.41 -11.46 -31.10
CA ASN A 227 -11.66 -11.75 -32.52
C ASN A 227 -10.41 -11.61 -33.35
N VAL A 228 -10.24 -12.53 -34.33
CA VAL A 228 -9.14 -12.54 -35.27
C VAL A 228 -9.59 -12.27 -36.73
N THR A 229 -10.90 -12.21 -36.97
CA THR A 229 -11.49 -12.10 -38.32
C THR A 229 -12.62 -11.09 -38.37
N GLY A 230 -12.86 -10.53 -39.54
CA GLY A 230 -13.99 -9.60 -39.81
C GLY A 230 -13.62 -8.13 -39.62
N SER A 231 -14.63 -7.25 -39.76
CA SER A 231 -14.45 -5.79 -39.67
C SER A 231 -14.07 -5.31 -38.27
N ASN A 232 -14.30 -6.15 -37.24
CA ASN A 232 -13.97 -5.88 -35.87
C ASN A 232 -12.77 -6.70 -35.36
N VAL A 233 -11.76 -6.86 -36.23
CA VAL A 233 -10.53 -7.55 -35.81
C VAL A 233 -9.95 -6.91 -34.58
N GLY A 234 -9.87 -7.70 -33.51
CA GLY A 234 -9.36 -7.30 -32.23
C GLY A 234 -7.85 -7.52 -32.10
N ASN A 235 -7.38 -7.52 -30.88
CA ASN A 235 -5.98 -7.77 -30.55
C ASN A 235 -5.64 -9.27 -30.53
N ASN A 236 -6.61 -10.14 -30.80
CA ASN A 236 -6.50 -11.59 -30.62
C ASN A 236 -6.09 -11.98 -29.20
N TRP A 237 -6.59 -11.24 -28.21
CA TRP A 237 -6.33 -11.57 -26.83
C TRP A 237 -7.09 -12.81 -26.40
N ASP A 238 -6.38 -13.70 -25.74
CA ASP A 238 -6.90 -14.93 -25.16
C ASP A 238 -6.56 -14.93 -23.67
N CYS A 239 -7.58 -14.98 -22.83
CA CYS A 239 -7.46 -14.93 -21.37
C CYS A 239 -7.33 -16.32 -20.75
N THR A 240 -7.26 -17.35 -21.58
CA THR A 240 -7.09 -18.72 -21.12
C THR A 240 -5.76 -18.88 -20.42
N ASN A 241 -5.79 -19.55 -19.27
CA ASN A 241 -4.59 -19.96 -18.56
C ASN A 241 -4.46 -21.49 -18.63
N PRO A 242 -3.53 -22.03 -19.42
CA PRO A 242 -3.36 -23.48 -19.53
C PRO A 242 -3.05 -24.19 -18.21
N ALA A 243 -2.53 -23.44 -17.23
CA ALA A 243 -2.25 -23.98 -15.91
C ALA A 243 -3.49 -24.05 -15.00
N SER A 244 -4.65 -23.56 -15.45
CA SER A 244 -5.91 -23.59 -14.68
C SER A 244 -7.09 -24.02 -15.55
N ALA A 245 -7.70 -25.15 -15.22
CA ALA A 245 -8.92 -25.63 -15.89
C ALA A 245 -10.11 -24.67 -15.71
N ASP A 246 -10.15 -23.92 -14.61
CA ASP A 246 -11.23 -23.00 -14.30
C ASP A 246 -11.20 -21.75 -15.20
N SER A 247 -10.08 -21.45 -15.85
CA SER A 247 -9.91 -20.26 -16.70
C SER A 247 -10.87 -20.20 -17.87
N THR A 248 -11.45 -21.34 -18.28
CA THR A 248 -12.47 -21.46 -19.33
C THR A 248 -13.81 -22.02 -18.81
N SER A 249 -14.06 -21.93 -17.52
CA SER A 249 -15.26 -22.46 -16.89
C SER A 249 -16.50 -21.63 -17.23
N ALA A 250 -17.51 -22.29 -17.78
CA ALA A 250 -18.84 -21.69 -17.99
C ALA A 250 -19.50 -21.28 -16.67
N ALA A 251 -19.20 -21.97 -15.57
CA ALA A 251 -19.76 -21.67 -14.26
C ALA A 251 -19.35 -20.29 -13.72
N ILE A 252 -18.20 -19.76 -14.13
CA ILE A 252 -17.74 -18.43 -13.77
C ILE A 252 -17.72 -17.45 -14.96
N GLY A 253 -18.44 -17.78 -16.02
CA GLY A 253 -18.78 -16.85 -17.08
C GLY A 253 -17.87 -16.85 -18.31
N TRP A 254 -17.23 -17.97 -18.66
CA TRP A 254 -16.44 -18.05 -19.88
C TRP A 254 -17.23 -17.71 -21.14
N SER A 255 -16.67 -16.81 -21.95
CA SER A 255 -17.16 -16.44 -23.27
C SER A 255 -16.18 -16.90 -24.34
N ALA A 256 -16.60 -17.84 -25.19
CA ALA A 256 -15.79 -18.28 -26.32
C ALA A 256 -15.54 -17.17 -27.36
N THR A 257 -16.51 -16.25 -27.54
CA THR A 257 -16.37 -15.10 -28.45
C THR A 257 -15.37 -14.08 -27.92
N GLY A 258 -15.47 -13.72 -26.64
CA GLY A 258 -14.55 -12.78 -26.01
C GLY A 258 -13.21 -13.41 -25.61
N LYS A 259 -13.15 -14.74 -25.56
CA LYS A 259 -12.03 -15.52 -25.00
C LYS A 259 -11.64 -15.05 -23.59
N LYS A 260 -12.64 -14.76 -22.78
CA LYS A 260 -12.47 -14.24 -21.40
C LYS A 260 -13.62 -14.65 -20.49
N LEU A 261 -13.41 -14.47 -19.20
CA LEU A 261 -14.46 -14.60 -18.19
C LEU A 261 -15.28 -13.31 -18.15
N MET A 262 -16.51 -13.38 -18.60
CA MET A 262 -17.42 -12.24 -18.65
C MET A 262 -17.93 -11.84 -17.25
N PRO A 263 -18.37 -10.59 -17.07
CA PRO A 263 -19.12 -10.22 -15.87
C PRO A 263 -20.32 -11.13 -15.67
N THR A 264 -20.52 -11.60 -14.45
CA THR A 264 -21.67 -12.43 -14.09
C THR A 264 -22.74 -11.58 -13.41
N SER A 265 -24.01 -12.00 -13.50
CA SER A 265 -25.15 -11.36 -12.87
C SER A 265 -26.02 -12.40 -12.16
N GLY A 266 -26.95 -11.96 -11.30
CA GLY A 266 -27.85 -12.82 -10.55
C GLY A 266 -27.26 -13.33 -9.23
N ALA A 267 -27.98 -14.22 -8.56
CA ALA A 267 -27.57 -14.75 -7.25
C ALA A 267 -26.17 -15.36 -7.28
N GLY A 268 -25.38 -15.13 -6.24
CA GLY A 268 -24.02 -15.62 -6.12
C GLY A 268 -22.99 -14.91 -7.03
N VAL A 269 -23.33 -13.73 -7.56
CA VAL A 269 -22.44 -12.97 -8.46
C VAL A 269 -21.11 -12.62 -7.79
N GLY A 270 -21.12 -12.33 -6.50
CA GLY A 270 -19.91 -12.04 -5.74
C GLY A 270 -18.99 -13.26 -5.68
N THR A 271 -19.51 -14.43 -5.36
CA THR A 271 -18.73 -15.68 -5.31
C THR A 271 -18.11 -16.02 -6.66
N ARG A 272 -18.88 -15.93 -7.75
CA ARG A 272 -18.36 -16.16 -9.12
C ARG A 272 -17.33 -15.09 -9.52
N GLY A 273 -17.56 -13.86 -9.09
CA GLY A 273 -16.61 -12.77 -9.28
C GLY A 273 -15.30 -13.02 -8.53
N HIS A 274 -15.37 -13.51 -7.30
CA HIS A 274 -14.17 -13.92 -6.56
C HIS A 274 -13.37 -14.98 -7.31
N LEU A 275 -14.03 -16.01 -7.84
CA LEU A 275 -13.35 -17.04 -8.63
C LEU A 275 -12.72 -16.46 -9.89
N LYS A 276 -13.38 -15.52 -10.58
CA LYS A 276 -12.78 -14.80 -11.71
C LYS A 276 -11.52 -14.04 -11.30
N THR A 277 -11.53 -13.40 -10.14
CA THR A 277 -10.34 -12.69 -9.62
C THR A 277 -9.21 -13.65 -9.26
N VAL A 278 -9.53 -14.82 -8.70
CA VAL A 278 -8.53 -15.88 -8.47
C VAL A 278 -7.88 -16.33 -9.79
N GLU A 279 -8.67 -16.48 -10.86
CA GLU A 279 -8.13 -16.81 -12.19
C GLU A 279 -7.27 -15.68 -12.77
N ALA A 280 -7.61 -14.42 -12.50
CA ALA A 280 -6.77 -13.28 -12.86
C ALA A 280 -5.39 -13.35 -12.21
N LEU A 281 -5.33 -13.72 -10.95
CA LEU A 281 -4.09 -13.90 -10.21
C LEU A 281 -3.25 -15.07 -10.71
N LYS A 282 -3.90 -16.20 -10.99
CA LYS A 282 -3.22 -17.36 -11.61
C LYS A 282 -2.66 -17.01 -12.98
N TRP A 283 -3.38 -16.22 -13.77
CA TRP A 283 -2.91 -15.73 -15.06
C TRP A 283 -1.69 -14.82 -14.91
N MET A 284 -1.73 -13.86 -13.99
CA MET A 284 -0.58 -13.02 -13.68
C MET A 284 0.63 -13.85 -13.24
N ALA A 285 0.43 -14.82 -12.35
CA ALA A 285 1.51 -15.66 -11.86
C ALA A 285 2.14 -16.49 -12.98
N ASN A 286 1.33 -16.99 -13.91
CA ASN A 286 1.80 -17.84 -15.01
C ASN A 286 2.56 -17.04 -16.08
N PHE A 287 2.05 -15.86 -16.46
CA PHE A 287 2.60 -15.11 -17.59
C PHE A 287 3.51 -13.95 -17.17
N HIS A 288 3.32 -13.38 -15.98
CA HIS A 288 3.98 -12.13 -15.54
C HIS A 288 4.38 -12.14 -14.07
N GLY A 289 4.60 -13.31 -13.47
CA GLY A 289 4.75 -13.46 -12.02
C GLY A 289 5.87 -12.63 -11.37
N GLN A 290 6.99 -12.45 -12.07
CA GLN A 290 8.10 -11.64 -11.57
C GLN A 290 7.87 -10.14 -11.73
N GLN A 291 7.02 -9.78 -12.64
CA GLN A 291 6.84 -8.42 -13.07
C GLN A 291 5.59 -7.78 -12.49
N SER A 292 4.80 -8.52 -11.72
CA SER A 292 3.47 -8.13 -11.30
C SER A 292 3.36 -8.03 -9.80
N TYR A 293 2.43 -7.22 -9.36
CA TYR A 293 1.84 -7.29 -8.03
C TYR A 293 0.31 -7.13 -8.12
N TYR A 294 -0.37 -7.64 -7.12
CA TYR A 294 -1.79 -7.48 -6.90
C TYR A 294 -2.00 -7.17 -5.42
N VAL A 295 -2.46 -5.97 -5.14
CA VAL A 295 -2.66 -5.46 -3.78
C VAL A 295 -4.10 -5.01 -3.66
N PRO A 296 -4.98 -5.69 -2.89
CA PRO A 296 -6.31 -5.20 -2.59
C PRO A 296 -6.26 -3.80 -2.00
N ALA A 297 -7.02 -2.87 -2.58
CA ALA A 297 -7.04 -1.47 -2.20
C ALA A 297 -8.08 -1.22 -1.10
N HIS A 298 -7.80 -0.23 -0.21
CA HIS A 298 -8.71 0.22 0.87
C HIS A 298 -9.63 -0.89 1.39
N LEU A 299 -9.00 -1.95 1.87
CA LEU A 299 -9.55 -3.29 2.07
C LEU A 299 -10.88 -3.33 2.85
N GLU A 300 -11.06 -2.45 3.81
CA GLU A 300 -12.21 -2.43 4.70
C GLU A 300 -13.38 -1.54 4.23
N ARG A 301 -13.16 -0.72 3.19
CA ARG A 301 -14.14 0.28 2.77
C ARG A 301 -15.49 -0.30 2.36
N ALA A 302 -15.51 -1.45 1.76
CA ALA A 302 -16.74 -2.11 1.32
C ALA A 302 -17.43 -2.95 2.41
N GLY A 303 -16.79 -3.12 3.56
CA GLY A 303 -17.26 -3.98 4.63
C GLY A 303 -17.07 -5.47 4.35
N PRO A 304 -17.82 -6.33 5.05
CA PRO A 304 -17.74 -7.78 4.83
C PRO A 304 -18.23 -8.18 3.44
N PHE A 305 -17.71 -9.30 2.96
CA PHE A 305 -18.08 -9.83 1.66
C PHE A 305 -19.59 -10.09 1.50
N ASN A 306 -20.12 -9.66 0.36
CA ASN A 306 -21.48 -9.93 -0.04
C ASN A 306 -21.51 -10.96 -1.18
N PRO A 307 -21.99 -12.19 -0.96
CA PRO A 307 -22.05 -13.22 -1.99
C PRO A 307 -22.98 -12.87 -3.16
N ASP A 308 -23.97 -12.00 -2.96
CA ASP A 308 -24.92 -11.54 -3.98
C ASP A 308 -24.51 -10.20 -4.61
N GLY A 309 -23.32 -9.68 -4.25
CA GLY A 309 -22.77 -8.44 -4.74
C GLY A 309 -21.35 -8.58 -5.27
N ASN A 310 -20.75 -7.44 -5.62
CA ASN A 310 -19.36 -7.35 -6.05
C ASN A 310 -18.60 -6.42 -5.11
N ASN A 311 -18.68 -6.67 -3.83
CA ASN A 311 -17.98 -5.87 -2.83
C ASN A 311 -17.64 -6.66 -1.57
N GLY A 312 -16.73 -6.09 -0.78
CA GLY A 312 -16.28 -6.65 0.48
C GLY A 312 -15.20 -7.71 0.35
N PHE A 313 -14.50 -7.89 1.45
CA PHE A 313 -13.48 -8.92 1.60
C PHE A 313 -13.69 -9.65 2.93
N ASN A 314 -13.33 -10.92 2.96
CA ASN A 314 -13.07 -11.62 4.21
C ASN A 314 -11.68 -12.28 4.13
N ILE A 315 -11.23 -12.87 5.23
CA ILE A 315 -9.88 -13.44 5.30
C ILE A 315 -9.68 -14.59 4.30
N GLU A 316 -10.73 -15.34 3.99
CA GLU A 316 -10.63 -16.48 3.06
C GLU A 316 -10.32 -16.03 1.64
N HIS A 317 -10.83 -14.86 1.26
CA HIS A 317 -10.51 -14.27 -0.04
C HIS A 317 -9.03 -13.88 -0.12
N LEU A 318 -8.49 -13.28 0.94
CA LEU A 318 -7.08 -12.91 1.02
C LEU A 318 -6.16 -14.13 1.03
N ARG A 319 -6.59 -15.21 1.73
CA ARG A 319 -5.92 -16.51 1.69
C ARG A 319 -5.91 -17.08 0.28
N ASN A 320 -7.05 -17.06 -0.41
CA ASN A 320 -7.19 -17.57 -1.77
C ASN A 320 -6.31 -16.82 -2.75
N PHE A 321 -6.22 -15.50 -2.63
CA PHE A 321 -5.33 -14.68 -3.46
C PHE A 321 -3.87 -15.06 -3.25
N ASN A 322 -3.43 -15.14 -2.00
CA ASN A 322 -2.06 -15.54 -1.67
C ASN A 322 -1.77 -16.98 -2.06
N ASN A 323 -2.74 -17.92 -1.90
CA ASN A 323 -2.59 -19.30 -2.35
C ASN A 323 -2.46 -19.40 -3.87
N ALA A 324 -3.24 -18.63 -4.62
CA ALA A 324 -3.23 -18.66 -6.09
C ALA A 324 -1.91 -18.10 -6.67
N ALA A 325 -1.35 -17.08 -6.05
CA ALA A 325 -0.22 -16.34 -6.59
C ALA A 325 0.62 -15.65 -5.50
N PRO A 326 1.36 -16.38 -4.65
CA PRO A 326 2.03 -15.80 -3.48
C PRO A 326 3.12 -14.77 -3.83
N ASN A 327 3.69 -14.84 -5.04
CA ASN A 327 4.67 -13.87 -5.54
C ASN A 327 4.03 -12.64 -6.21
N VAL A 328 2.70 -12.63 -6.37
CA VAL A 328 1.93 -11.55 -6.98
C VAL A 328 1.00 -10.91 -5.97
N ALA A 329 0.21 -11.71 -5.25
CA ALA A 329 -0.68 -11.26 -4.19
C ALA A 329 0.00 -11.47 -2.82
N PHE A 330 0.79 -10.50 -2.42
CA PHE A 330 1.65 -10.56 -1.25
C PHE A 330 1.39 -9.46 -0.23
N GLY A 331 0.28 -8.76 -0.32
CA GLY A 331 -0.01 -7.66 0.60
C GLY A 331 -1.35 -6.99 0.32
N PHE A 332 -1.59 -5.92 1.05
CA PHE A 332 -2.81 -5.12 0.97
C PHE A 332 -2.53 -3.66 1.31
N GLU A 333 -3.38 -2.79 0.81
CA GLU A 333 -3.42 -1.39 1.17
C GLU A 333 -4.50 -1.19 2.22
N SER A 334 -4.11 -0.76 3.41
CA SER A 334 -5.02 -0.49 4.52
C SER A 334 -4.86 0.93 5.08
N GLN A 335 -4.03 1.74 4.46
CA GLN A 335 -3.87 3.15 4.76
C GLN A 335 -3.96 3.93 3.45
N PRO A 336 -5.16 4.07 2.88
CA PRO A 336 -5.37 4.95 1.75
C PRO A 336 -5.31 6.39 2.27
N GLY A 337 -4.66 7.26 1.57
CA GLY A 337 -4.56 8.64 2.02
C GLY A 337 -5.67 9.53 1.53
N HIS A 338 -6.82 8.99 1.33
CA HIS A 338 -7.98 9.78 1.09
C HIS A 338 -8.07 10.84 2.15
N GLY A 339 -8.18 12.05 1.72
CA GLY A 339 -8.45 13.13 2.62
C GLY A 339 -9.78 12.93 3.31
N ALA A 340 -9.93 13.65 4.29
CA ALA A 340 -11.08 13.73 5.16
C ALA A 340 -12.33 14.29 4.45
N ALA A 341 -12.66 13.82 3.26
CA ALA A 341 -13.88 14.24 2.58
C ALA A 341 -15.08 13.45 3.08
N ASP A 342 -16.19 14.13 3.30
CA ASP A 342 -17.43 13.56 3.82
C ASP A 342 -18.05 12.46 2.93
N ASN A 343 -17.66 12.39 1.68
CA ASN A 343 -18.18 11.43 0.71
C ASN A 343 -17.17 10.32 0.37
N ARG A 344 -16.00 10.33 0.94
CA ARG A 344 -14.96 9.33 0.62
C ARG A 344 -14.83 8.23 1.64
N GLY A 345 -15.16 8.49 2.87
CA GLY A 345 -15.34 7.47 3.88
C GLY A 345 -14.10 6.92 4.53
N GLU A 346 -12.97 7.54 4.38
CA GLU A 346 -11.75 7.11 5.05
C GLU A 346 -11.78 7.46 6.54
N TYR A 347 -12.38 8.61 6.84
CA TYR A 347 -12.70 9.06 8.19
C TYR A 347 -14.19 8.95 8.50
N GLN A 348 -14.91 8.10 7.74
CA GLN A 348 -16.34 7.90 7.93
C GLN A 348 -16.65 6.47 8.23
N VAL A 349 -17.49 6.30 9.23
CA VAL A 349 -18.26 5.06 9.37
C VAL A 349 -19.50 5.18 8.49
N LYS A 350 -19.56 4.41 7.44
CA LYS A 350 -20.77 4.29 6.61
C LYS A 350 -21.55 3.06 7.01
N ARG A 351 -22.85 3.23 7.18
CA ARG A 351 -23.76 2.10 7.32
C ARG A 351 -24.28 1.70 5.96
N ASN A 352 -23.86 0.54 5.50
CA ASN A 352 -24.32 -0.04 4.26
C ASN A 352 -25.30 -1.19 4.56
N SER A 353 -26.35 -1.33 3.74
CA SER A 353 -27.18 -2.52 3.78
C SER A 353 -26.64 -3.56 2.80
N ILE A 354 -26.14 -4.66 3.33
CA ILE A 354 -25.66 -5.78 2.54
C ILE A 354 -26.61 -6.96 2.80
N GLY A 355 -27.38 -7.34 1.79
CA GLY A 355 -28.36 -8.42 1.91
C GLY A 355 -29.39 -8.20 3.03
N GLY A 356 -29.82 -6.95 3.25
CA GLY A 356 -30.78 -6.59 4.29
C GLY A 356 -30.17 -6.43 5.70
N VAL A 357 -28.88 -6.64 5.86
CA VAL A 357 -28.18 -6.44 7.13
C VAL A 357 -27.39 -5.14 7.05
N LEU A 358 -27.54 -4.26 8.04
CA LEU A 358 -26.72 -3.06 8.16
C LEU A 358 -25.30 -3.48 8.57
N THR A 359 -24.33 -3.12 7.75
CA THR A 359 -22.92 -3.29 8.03
C THR A 359 -22.28 -1.93 8.20
N ASP A 360 -21.39 -1.80 9.16
CA ASP A 360 -20.55 -0.63 9.27
C ASP A 360 -19.37 -0.84 8.32
N SER A 361 -19.39 -0.11 7.21
CA SER A 361 -18.24 0.00 6.32
C SER A 361 -17.33 1.06 6.91
N VAL A 362 -16.17 0.64 7.34
CA VAL A 362 -15.18 1.54 7.91
C VAL A 362 -14.29 2.01 6.80
N GLY A 363 -14.23 3.30 6.57
CA GLY A 363 -13.22 3.89 5.71
C GLY A 363 -11.82 3.58 6.26
N GLY A 364 -10.83 3.43 5.40
CA GLY A 364 -9.53 2.86 5.74
C GLY A 364 -8.77 3.54 6.88
N THR A 365 -9.14 4.74 7.28
CA THR A 365 -8.36 5.55 8.23
C THR A 365 -9.00 5.70 9.61
N THR A 366 -10.10 5.05 9.89
CA THR A 366 -10.86 5.24 11.12
C THR A 366 -10.34 4.47 12.33
N PHE A 367 -9.17 3.86 12.24
CA PHE A 367 -8.52 3.14 13.34
C PHE A 367 -7.01 3.43 13.31
N GLY A 368 -6.60 4.60 13.74
CA GLY A 368 -5.19 4.96 13.76
C GLY A 368 -4.57 5.06 12.36
N GLY A 369 -5.20 5.83 11.50
CA GLY A 369 -4.73 6.05 10.12
C GLY A 369 -4.81 4.83 9.20
N THR A 370 -5.44 3.75 9.64
CA THR A 370 -5.61 2.51 8.86
C THR A 370 -6.96 1.87 9.15
N GLY A 371 -7.34 0.86 8.39
CA GLY A 371 -8.57 0.12 8.62
C GLY A 371 -8.46 -0.90 9.76
N VAL A 372 -9.61 -1.40 10.17
CA VAL A 372 -9.72 -2.34 11.29
C VAL A 372 -8.90 -3.62 11.09
N TYR A 373 -8.72 -4.08 9.85
CA TYR A 373 -7.98 -5.32 9.56
C TYR A 373 -6.50 -5.25 9.96
N ALA A 374 -5.88 -4.08 9.85
CA ALA A 374 -4.49 -3.88 10.23
C ALA A 374 -4.33 -3.29 11.64
N ALA A 375 -5.24 -2.40 12.06
CA ALA A 375 -5.15 -1.69 13.32
C ALA A 375 -5.34 -2.60 14.54
N GLN A 376 -6.22 -3.60 14.43
CA GLN A 376 -6.55 -4.49 15.55
C GLN A 376 -5.49 -5.57 15.73
N VAL A 377 -4.75 -5.50 16.84
CA VAL A 377 -3.78 -6.54 17.25
C VAL A 377 -4.49 -7.87 17.44
N GLY A 378 -4.00 -8.91 16.80
CA GLY A 378 -4.65 -10.22 16.78
C GLY A 378 -5.80 -10.36 15.76
N GLY A 379 -6.06 -9.33 14.96
CA GLY A 379 -7.08 -9.32 13.92
C GLY A 379 -6.64 -9.99 12.61
N VAL A 380 -7.25 -9.55 11.50
CA VAL A 380 -7.12 -10.21 10.19
C VAL A 380 -5.68 -10.23 9.69
N TRP A 381 -4.96 -9.12 9.79
CA TRP A 381 -3.55 -9.09 9.37
C TRP A 381 -2.70 -10.06 10.20
N ASP A 382 -2.84 -10.01 11.53
CA ASP A 382 -2.11 -10.91 12.42
C ASP A 382 -2.49 -12.37 12.22
N ALA A 383 -3.73 -12.68 11.79
CA ALA A 383 -4.12 -14.04 11.44
C ALA A 383 -3.34 -14.55 10.22
N LEU A 384 -3.22 -13.75 9.17
CA LEU A 384 -2.45 -14.09 7.97
C LEU A 384 -0.95 -14.23 8.28
N LEU A 385 -0.41 -13.34 9.10
CA LEU A 385 0.98 -13.43 9.57
C LEU A 385 1.19 -14.68 10.44
N GLY A 386 0.21 -15.04 11.28
CA GLY A 386 0.22 -16.26 12.09
C GLY A 386 0.21 -17.56 11.27
N GLU A 387 -0.14 -17.49 10.01
CA GLU A 387 -0.01 -18.58 9.05
C GLU A 387 1.37 -18.64 8.38
N GLY A 388 2.23 -17.67 8.64
CA GLY A 388 3.54 -17.56 8.02
C GLY A 388 3.49 -17.07 6.57
N ARG A 389 2.40 -16.41 6.18
CA ARG A 389 2.22 -15.87 4.84
C ARG A 389 3.03 -14.59 4.64
N ASN A 390 3.56 -14.40 3.45
CA ASN A 390 3.98 -13.10 2.98
C ASN A 390 2.72 -12.30 2.68
N TRP A 391 2.33 -11.44 3.63
CA TRP A 391 1.15 -10.58 3.51
C TRP A 391 1.48 -9.21 4.11
N TRP A 392 1.95 -8.33 3.23
CA TRP A 392 2.57 -7.08 3.62
C TRP A 392 1.55 -5.94 3.69
N PHE A 393 1.81 -5.01 4.57
CA PHE A 393 1.05 -3.77 4.73
C PHE A 393 1.67 -2.67 3.87
N PHE A 394 0.81 -1.93 3.16
CA PHE A 394 1.18 -0.77 2.36
C PHE A 394 0.22 0.38 2.58
N ALA A 395 0.69 1.60 2.25
CA ALA A 395 -0.09 2.83 2.23
C ALA A 395 0.08 3.53 0.88
N SER A 396 -0.95 4.18 0.41
CA SER A 396 -0.93 5.04 -0.76
C SER A 396 -2.04 6.08 -0.73
N SER A 397 -2.05 7.02 -1.68
CA SER A 397 -2.89 8.20 -1.55
C SER A 397 -4.34 7.99 -1.95
N ASP A 398 -4.63 7.14 -2.91
CA ASP A 398 -5.93 7.04 -3.58
C ASP A 398 -6.48 8.43 -4.00
N TRP A 399 -5.55 9.31 -4.38
CA TRP A 399 -5.83 10.71 -4.62
C TRP A 399 -6.71 10.95 -5.83
N HIS A 400 -7.77 11.76 -5.68
CA HIS A 400 -8.69 12.13 -6.76
C HIS A 400 -8.85 13.63 -6.93
N ASN A 401 -8.37 14.42 -5.97
CA ASN A 401 -8.61 15.84 -5.94
C ASN A 401 -10.09 16.22 -5.75
N ARG A 402 -10.75 15.56 -4.84
CA ARG A 402 -12.14 15.89 -4.47
C ARG A 402 -12.14 16.87 -3.31
N GLY A 403 -11.75 18.07 -3.56
CA GLY A 403 -11.76 19.10 -2.57
C GLY A 403 -11.76 20.47 -3.19
N GLN A 404 -11.90 21.48 -2.37
CA GLN A 404 -11.72 22.84 -2.82
C GLN A 404 -10.23 23.15 -2.77
N PHE A 405 -9.65 23.37 -3.96
CA PHE A 405 -8.39 24.06 -4.03
C PHE A 405 -8.68 25.52 -3.84
N GLY A 406 -8.10 26.09 -2.84
CA GLY A 406 -8.02 27.53 -2.71
C GLY A 406 -7.00 28.10 -3.71
N PRO A 407 -6.63 29.38 -3.55
CA PRO A 407 -5.58 29.99 -4.37
C PRO A 407 -4.22 29.28 -4.23
N ASP A 408 -4.03 28.45 -3.21
CA ASP A 408 -2.84 27.63 -3.01
C ASP A 408 -3.15 26.16 -3.30
N ASP A 409 -2.92 25.74 -4.54
CA ASP A 409 -3.11 24.35 -4.97
C ASP A 409 -1.94 23.41 -4.62
N ARG A 410 -1.00 23.89 -3.82
CA ARG A 410 0.15 23.09 -3.36
C ARG A 410 -0.22 22.06 -2.31
N ARG A 411 -1.40 22.21 -1.70
CA ARG A 411 -1.90 21.29 -0.65
C ARG A 411 -3.36 20.98 -0.90
N SER A 412 -3.75 19.77 -0.54
CA SER A 412 -5.14 19.38 -0.54
C SER A 412 -5.74 19.53 0.85
N SER A 413 -7.01 19.91 0.91
CA SER A 413 -7.77 19.97 2.16
C SER A 413 -8.69 18.78 2.37
N GLN A 414 -8.81 17.91 1.40
CA GLN A 414 -9.70 16.76 1.44
C GLN A 414 -9.06 15.47 0.94
N ASP A 415 -8.47 15.48 -0.27
CA ASP A 415 -7.63 14.38 -0.75
C ASP A 415 -6.18 14.83 -0.68
N PHE A 416 -5.35 14.15 0.07
CA PHE A 416 -3.94 14.48 0.15
C PHE A 416 -3.22 14.05 -1.12
N TYR A 417 -2.36 14.90 -1.65
CA TYR A 417 -1.50 14.54 -2.77
C TYR A 417 -0.63 13.32 -2.43
N PRO A 418 -0.28 12.49 -3.42
CA PRO A 418 0.67 11.40 -3.19
C PRO A 418 1.95 11.90 -2.53
N GLY A 419 2.27 11.33 -1.37
CA GLY A 419 3.41 11.72 -0.56
C GLY A 419 3.20 12.92 0.39
N GLU A 420 2.06 13.61 0.34
CA GLU A 420 1.75 14.70 1.27
C GLU A 420 1.49 14.18 2.68
N TYR A 421 0.61 13.20 2.84
CA TYR A 421 0.17 12.72 4.14
C TYR A 421 0.79 11.35 4.49
N GLN A 422 0.60 10.33 3.67
CA GLN A 422 1.18 9.01 3.91
C GLN A 422 2.14 8.58 2.81
N ARG A 423 3.01 7.64 3.15
CA ARG A 423 4.00 7.06 2.24
C ARG A 423 4.26 5.62 2.56
N THR A 424 4.47 4.83 1.54
CA THR A 424 5.17 3.55 1.65
C THR A 424 6.67 3.77 1.40
N HIS A 425 7.46 3.39 2.38
CA HIS A 425 8.91 3.31 2.27
C HIS A 425 9.28 1.86 1.99
N VAL A 426 9.97 1.62 0.90
CA VAL A 426 10.37 0.27 0.47
C VAL A 426 11.86 0.20 0.26
N LEU A 427 12.48 -0.89 0.71
CA LEU A 427 13.87 -1.18 0.40
C LEU A 427 13.98 -1.73 -1.01
N VAL A 428 14.77 -1.09 -1.84
CA VAL A 428 15.10 -1.58 -3.18
C VAL A 428 16.58 -1.96 -3.26
N ARG A 429 16.85 -3.11 -3.86
CA ARG A 429 18.21 -3.62 -4.07
C ARG A 429 18.54 -3.51 -5.55
N ASN A 430 19.32 -2.50 -5.88
CA ASN A 430 19.71 -2.21 -7.26
C ASN A 430 21.24 -2.10 -7.46
N GLY A 431 22.01 -2.35 -6.42
CA GLY A 431 23.46 -2.17 -6.46
C GLY A 431 23.84 -0.74 -6.79
N ALA A 432 24.64 -0.56 -7.83
CA ALA A 432 25.04 0.73 -8.36
C ALA A 432 24.09 1.22 -9.49
N ASP A 433 23.11 0.41 -9.85
CA ASP A 433 22.21 0.73 -10.96
C ASP A 433 21.23 1.84 -10.60
N LYS A 434 20.73 2.51 -11.65
CA LYS A 434 19.64 3.44 -11.58
C LYS A 434 18.37 2.72 -11.11
N LEU A 435 17.55 3.39 -10.30
CA LEU A 435 16.23 2.89 -9.92
C LEU A 435 15.37 2.64 -11.17
N ARG A 436 14.72 1.49 -11.20
CA ARG A 436 13.84 1.06 -12.30
C ARG A 436 12.51 0.59 -11.75
N PRO A 437 11.42 0.63 -12.55
CA PRO A 437 10.14 0.07 -12.15
C PRO A 437 10.24 -1.36 -11.60
N GLN A 438 11.02 -2.25 -12.24
CA GLN A 438 11.20 -3.62 -11.75
C GLN A 438 11.81 -3.70 -10.35
N THR A 439 12.77 -2.84 -10.02
CA THR A 439 13.37 -2.84 -8.68
C THR A 439 12.38 -2.39 -7.60
N ILE A 440 11.42 -1.53 -7.96
CA ILE A 440 10.32 -1.14 -7.06
C ILE A 440 9.40 -2.34 -6.81
N VAL A 441 8.94 -3.02 -7.87
CA VAL A 441 8.08 -4.20 -7.74
C VAL A 441 8.78 -5.31 -6.93
N ASP A 442 10.05 -5.55 -7.18
CA ASP A 442 10.85 -6.52 -6.42
C ASP A 442 10.98 -6.11 -4.96
N GLY A 443 11.18 -4.82 -4.69
CA GLY A 443 11.23 -4.28 -3.33
C GLY A 443 9.90 -4.47 -2.59
N LEU A 444 8.77 -4.13 -3.20
CA LEU A 444 7.44 -4.35 -2.61
C LEU A 444 7.21 -5.83 -2.27
N ARG A 445 7.60 -6.74 -3.18
CA ARG A 445 7.46 -8.19 -2.99
C ARG A 445 8.26 -8.71 -1.79
N THR A 446 9.42 -8.13 -1.49
CA THR A 446 10.24 -8.58 -0.36
C THR A 446 9.59 -8.31 0.99
N GLY A 447 8.69 -7.35 1.09
CA GLY A 447 8.09 -6.90 2.35
C GLY A 447 9.05 -6.09 3.24
N ASN A 448 10.26 -5.77 2.78
CA ASN A 448 11.12 -4.86 3.51
C ASN A 448 10.62 -3.42 3.31
N ALA A 449 9.52 -3.14 3.99
CA ALA A 449 8.77 -1.91 3.85
C ALA A 449 8.07 -1.51 5.15
N TRP A 450 7.80 -0.23 5.26
CA TRP A 450 7.00 0.36 6.32
C TRP A 450 6.22 1.56 5.78
N ALA A 451 5.14 1.92 6.45
CA ALA A 451 4.32 3.06 6.08
C ALA A 451 4.11 3.99 7.26
N ALA A 452 4.02 5.28 6.99
CA ALA A 452 3.74 6.30 8.00
C ALA A 452 2.80 7.37 7.45
N SER A 453 1.91 7.87 8.30
CA SER A 453 1.13 9.07 8.06
C SER A 453 1.81 10.30 8.65
N GLY A 454 1.54 11.47 8.08
CA GLY A 454 1.93 12.77 8.58
C GLY A 454 3.42 12.95 8.85
N GLN A 455 4.28 12.21 8.20
CA GLN A 455 5.73 12.19 8.42
C GLN A 455 6.11 11.99 9.90
N LEU A 456 5.33 11.21 10.63
CA LEU A 456 5.60 10.92 12.05
C LEU A 456 7.00 10.34 12.26
N ILE A 457 7.44 9.49 11.33
CA ILE A 457 8.83 9.05 11.22
C ILE A 457 9.27 9.07 9.75
N ASP A 458 10.53 9.29 9.49
CA ASP A 458 11.09 9.30 8.13
C ASP A 458 12.30 8.37 7.93
N ARG A 459 12.71 7.68 8.99
CA ARG A 459 13.73 6.62 8.98
C ARG A 459 13.32 5.52 9.93
N LEU A 460 13.54 4.29 9.50
CA LEU A 460 13.34 3.11 10.34
C LEU A 460 14.38 2.05 9.99
N ALA A 461 15.09 1.57 11.00
CA ALA A 461 15.87 0.35 10.95
C ALA A 461 15.33 -0.59 12.04
N PHE A 462 14.84 -1.74 11.64
CA PHE A 462 14.27 -2.76 12.51
C PHE A 462 14.99 -4.08 12.24
N VAL A 463 15.68 -4.60 13.24
CA VAL A 463 16.52 -5.79 13.12
C VAL A 463 16.31 -6.76 14.27
N ALA A 464 16.27 -8.03 13.95
CA ALA A 464 16.28 -9.13 14.90
C ALA A 464 17.48 -10.04 14.61
N CYS A 465 18.28 -10.31 15.61
CA CYS A 465 19.47 -11.15 15.49
C CYS A 465 19.41 -12.33 16.46
N ALA A 466 19.77 -13.52 15.98
CA ALA A 466 19.92 -14.70 16.82
C ALA A 466 21.14 -14.55 17.72
N SER A 467 21.01 -14.94 18.99
CA SER A 467 22.08 -14.97 19.98
C SER A 467 22.16 -16.36 20.61
N TYR A 468 23.35 -16.93 20.62
CA TYR A 468 23.59 -18.24 21.22
C TYR A 468 24.66 -18.11 22.28
N PRO A 469 24.53 -18.77 23.45
CA PRO A 469 25.56 -18.75 24.50
C PRO A 469 26.92 -19.23 23.96
N GLY A 470 27.98 -18.50 24.29
CA GLY A 470 29.32 -18.81 23.83
C GLY A 470 29.61 -18.27 22.44
N ILE A 471 29.69 -19.15 21.43
CA ILE A 471 29.98 -18.74 20.04
C ILE A 471 28.75 -18.05 19.45
N GLY A 472 28.87 -16.76 19.10
CA GLY A 472 27.80 -15.98 18.51
C GLY A 472 26.89 -15.28 19.49
N ALA A 473 27.28 -15.13 20.76
CA ALA A 473 26.56 -14.31 21.72
C ALA A 473 26.53 -12.84 21.25
N ARG A 474 25.33 -12.25 21.29
CA ARG A 474 25.11 -10.85 20.89
C ARG A 474 24.64 -10.03 22.07
N THR A 475 25.18 -8.82 22.19
CA THR A 475 24.72 -7.84 23.17
C THR A 475 23.68 -6.92 22.52
N ASN A 476 22.85 -6.27 23.32
CA ASN A 476 21.94 -5.24 22.83
C ASN A 476 22.73 -4.17 22.07
N ALA A 477 23.83 -3.68 22.65
CA ALA A 477 24.68 -2.66 22.04
C ALA A 477 25.22 -3.08 20.66
N SER A 478 25.58 -4.36 20.48
CA SER A 478 26.08 -4.84 19.18
C SER A 478 25.01 -4.85 18.10
N VAL A 479 23.75 -5.14 18.44
CA VAL A 479 22.62 -5.13 17.51
C VAL A 479 22.11 -3.71 17.28
N GLU A 480 22.10 -2.88 18.32
CA GLU A 480 21.82 -1.45 18.19
C GLU A 480 22.78 -0.76 17.21
N ALA A 481 24.08 -1.08 17.28
CA ALA A 481 25.06 -0.51 16.35
C ALA A 481 24.77 -0.86 14.89
N ILE A 482 24.27 -2.08 14.61
CA ILE A 482 23.82 -2.48 13.27
C ILE A 482 22.63 -1.60 12.82
N ALA A 483 21.64 -1.44 13.69
CA ALA A 483 20.44 -0.68 13.39
C ALA A 483 20.75 0.83 13.22
N VAL A 484 21.63 1.40 14.06
CA VAL A 484 22.08 2.80 13.94
C VAL A 484 22.76 3.04 12.61
N ALA A 485 23.68 2.15 12.21
CA ALA A 485 24.38 2.27 10.93
C ALA A 485 23.40 2.20 9.73
N ALA A 486 22.43 1.30 9.79
CA ALA A 486 21.41 1.17 8.75
C ALA A 486 20.49 2.40 8.67
N ALA A 487 20.02 2.91 9.81
CA ALA A 487 19.17 4.10 9.87
C ALA A 487 19.90 5.34 9.38
N THR A 488 21.16 5.55 9.82
CA THR A 488 22.00 6.68 9.40
C THR A 488 22.17 6.74 7.89
N ASN A 489 22.43 5.59 7.27
CA ASN A 489 22.72 5.52 5.83
C ASN A 489 21.47 5.22 4.99
N ALA A 490 20.29 5.05 5.59
CA ALA A 490 19.06 4.60 4.93
C ALA A 490 19.26 3.34 4.09
N THR A 491 20.04 2.39 4.61
CA THR A 491 20.47 1.20 3.87
C THR A 491 19.90 -0.08 4.47
N ASP A 492 20.08 -1.16 3.72
CA ASP A 492 19.73 -2.51 4.16
C ASP A 492 20.62 -3.01 5.29
N ILE A 493 20.09 -4.00 6.02
CA ILE A 493 20.78 -4.75 7.05
C ILE A 493 21.27 -6.07 6.45
N ASP A 494 22.59 -6.19 6.28
CA ASP A 494 23.24 -7.40 5.76
C ASP A 494 24.24 -7.93 6.78
N LYS A 495 23.72 -8.68 7.75
CA LYS A 495 24.52 -9.32 8.80
C LYS A 495 24.10 -10.76 8.99
N ALA A 496 25.04 -11.67 8.94
CA ALA A 496 24.77 -13.09 9.21
C ALA A 496 24.09 -13.28 10.57
N GLY A 497 23.04 -14.08 10.60
CA GLY A 497 22.25 -14.34 11.80
C GLY A 497 21.35 -13.20 12.25
N CYS A 498 21.09 -12.24 11.36
CA CYS A 498 20.13 -11.17 11.57
C CYS A 498 19.14 -11.13 10.40
N ALA A 499 17.94 -10.63 10.66
CA ALA A 499 16.90 -10.37 9.68
C ALA A 499 16.28 -8.99 9.92
N THR A 500 15.73 -8.42 8.87
CA THR A 500 14.95 -7.18 8.89
C THR A 500 13.53 -7.43 8.37
N MET A 501 12.72 -6.38 8.22
CA MET A 501 11.35 -6.47 7.73
C MET A 501 11.22 -7.33 6.46
N GLY A 502 10.19 -8.17 6.39
CA GLY A 502 9.94 -9.09 5.28
C GLY A 502 10.81 -10.35 5.26
N GLU A 503 11.81 -10.45 6.14
CA GLU A 503 12.76 -11.55 6.16
C GLU A 503 12.46 -12.59 7.23
N LYS A 504 13.07 -13.77 7.07
CA LYS A 504 12.99 -14.89 8.01
C LYS A 504 14.33 -15.09 8.70
N LEU A 505 14.32 -15.09 10.02
CA LEU A 505 15.44 -15.44 10.88
C LEU A 505 15.29 -16.88 11.33
N ALA A 506 16.05 -17.79 10.75
CA ALA A 506 16.03 -19.19 11.15
C ALA A 506 16.86 -19.38 12.43
N VAL A 507 16.27 -20.04 13.42
CA VAL A 507 16.90 -20.26 14.72
C VAL A 507 16.65 -21.68 15.25
N ARG A 508 17.48 -22.16 16.17
CA ARG A 508 17.22 -23.39 16.92
C ARG A 508 16.27 -23.14 18.09
N PRO A 509 15.51 -24.14 18.52
CA PRO A 509 14.75 -24.05 19.77
C PRO A 509 15.63 -23.59 20.93
N GLY A 510 15.12 -22.71 21.76
CA GLY A 510 15.83 -22.14 22.90
C GLY A 510 16.78 -20.99 22.57
N ALA A 511 16.88 -20.57 21.29
CA ALA A 511 17.65 -19.39 20.91
C ALA A 511 17.09 -18.13 21.60
N GLU A 512 17.97 -17.22 21.92
CA GLU A 512 17.60 -15.87 22.31
C GLU A 512 17.64 -14.97 21.09
N ILE A 513 16.68 -14.07 20.95
CA ILE A 513 16.63 -13.08 19.87
C ILE A 513 16.89 -11.70 20.49
N VAL A 514 17.88 -11.00 19.96
CA VAL A 514 18.12 -9.60 20.28
C VAL A 514 17.51 -8.75 19.20
N VAL A 515 16.60 -7.88 19.60
CA VAL A 515 15.89 -6.97 18.69
C VAL A 515 16.35 -5.55 18.95
N ALA A 516 16.62 -4.82 17.89
CA ALA A 516 16.90 -3.38 17.95
C ALA A 516 16.02 -2.63 16.93
N VAL A 517 15.55 -1.48 17.36
CA VAL A 517 14.80 -0.53 16.53
C VAL A 517 15.51 0.82 16.64
N VAL A 518 15.76 1.43 15.50
CA VAL A 518 16.28 2.80 15.40
C VAL A 518 15.41 3.54 14.40
N LEU A 519 14.87 4.66 14.82
CA LEU A 519 14.01 5.47 13.97
C LEU A 519 14.34 6.97 14.12
N ARG A 520 13.84 7.77 13.20
CA ARG A 520 13.93 9.23 13.28
C ARG A 520 12.53 9.82 13.25
N ASP A 521 12.22 10.58 14.29
CA ASP A 521 11.17 11.59 14.31
C ASP A 521 11.78 12.85 13.67
N PRO A 522 11.24 13.40 12.57
CA PRO A 522 11.87 14.48 11.82
C PRO A 522 11.73 15.83 12.52
N ASP A 523 12.38 16.01 13.67
CA ASP A 523 12.38 17.25 14.48
C ASP A 523 10.97 17.80 14.82
N GLY A 524 9.98 16.90 14.88
CA GLY A 524 8.59 17.23 15.11
C GLY A 524 7.94 18.03 13.98
N ALA A 525 8.49 18.02 12.77
CA ALA A 525 7.92 18.75 11.63
C ALA A 525 7.24 17.82 10.63
N ASN A 526 6.06 18.21 10.13
CA ASN A 526 5.37 17.55 9.03
C ASN A 526 4.80 18.56 8.03
N PHE A 527 4.08 18.08 7.03
CA PHE A 527 3.50 18.93 5.99
C PHE A 527 2.12 19.51 6.33
N ALA A 528 1.59 19.26 7.52
CA ALA A 528 0.32 19.84 7.93
C ALA A 528 0.33 21.37 7.78
N PRO A 529 -0.71 21.98 7.22
CA PRO A 529 -0.76 23.41 7.01
C PRO A 529 -1.07 24.21 8.29
N TYR A 530 -1.33 23.52 9.39
CA TYR A 530 -1.84 24.12 10.62
C TYR A 530 -0.79 24.10 11.73
N SER A 531 -0.63 25.23 12.43
CA SER A 531 0.32 25.36 13.54
C SER A 531 -0.34 25.52 14.92
N PHE A 532 -1.66 25.32 15.00
CA PHE A 532 -2.38 25.36 16.26
C PHE A 532 -2.24 24.04 17.03
N PRO A 533 -2.56 24.03 18.35
CA PRO A 533 -2.51 22.83 19.15
C PRO A 533 -3.38 21.72 18.58
N ASN A 534 -2.84 20.51 18.58
CA ASN A 534 -3.56 19.30 18.19
C ASN A 534 -4.80 19.12 19.09
N PRO A 535 -6.02 19.16 18.53
CA PRO A 535 -7.25 19.12 19.34
C PRO A 535 -7.44 17.79 20.06
N SER A 536 -6.97 16.69 19.51
CA SER A 536 -7.07 15.37 20.16
C SER A 536 -6.17 15.30 21.40
N LEU A 537 -4.93 15.78 21.31
CA LEU A 537 -3.99 15.83 22.43
C LEU A 537 -4.38 16.87 23.47
N ALA A 538 -5.01 17.96 23.06
CA ALA A 538 -5.50 19.00 23.98
C ALA A 538 -6.53 18.45 24.97
N GLN A 539 -7.29 17.40 24.63
CA GLN A 539 -8.24 16.74 25.51
C GLN A 539 -7.58 16.14 26.77
N VAL A 540 -6.31 15.79 26.64
CA VAL A 540 -5.50 15.20 27.74
C VAL A 540 -4.42 16.17 28.25
N GLY A 541 -4.55 17.46 27.93
CA GLY A 541 -3.68 18.51 28.42
C GLY A 541 -2.32 18.61 27.75
N ILE A 542 -2.13 17.96 26.61
CA ILE A 542 -0.89 18.01 25.81
C ILE A 542 -1.01 19.13 24.79
N ASN A 543 -0.12 20.11 24.88
CA ASN A 543 -0.05 21.23 23.94
C ASN A 543 1.04 20.98 22.90
N GLN A 544 0.66 20.30 21.79
CA GLN A 544 1.55 19.99 20.69
C GLN A 544 0.93 20.52 19.40
N PRO A 545 1.63 21.34 18.60
CA PRO A 545 1.12 21.81 17.32
C PRO A 545 0.92 20.68 16.32
N ILE A 546 -0.14 20.72 15.51
CA ILE A 546 -0.43 19.69 14.49
C ILE A 546 0.73 19.51 13.52
N ASN A 547 1.35 20.61 13.06
CA ASN A 547 2.47 20.58 12.13
C ASN A 547 3.83 20.22 12.77
N LYS A 548 3.84 19.94 14.05
CA LYS A 548 5.01 19.49 14.79
C LYS A 548 4.65 18.28 15.66
N PRO A 549 4.24 17.18 15.06
CA PRO A 549 3.95 15.97 15.80
C PRO A 549 5.24 15.45 16.48
N VAL A 550 5.07 14.83 17.61
CA VAL A 550 6.15 14.14 18.33
C VAL A 550 5.70 12.72 18.57
N LEU A 551 6.54 11.77 18.27
CA LEU A 551 6.28 10.35 18.53
C LEU A 551 6.12 10.13 20.03
N ASP A 552 4.96 9.61 20.45
CA ASP A 552 4.67 9.27 21.84
C ASP A 552 5.24 7.90 22.20
N HIS A 553 4.94 6.88 21.41
CA HIS A 553 5.34 5.52 21.70
C HIS A 553 5.58 4.65 20.45
N VAL A 554 6.27 3.53 20.69
CA VAL A 554 6.46 2.43 19.74
C VAL A 554 6.08 1.12 20.38
N ASP A 555 5.08 0.45 19.84
CA ASP A 555 4.67 -0.88 20.23
C ASP A 555 5.40 -1.94 19.41
N VAL A 556 5.92 -2.93 20.11
CA VAL A 556 6.42 -4.19 19.53
C VAL A 556 5.33 -5.24 19.67
N ILE A 557 4.79 -5.67 18.55
CA ILE A 557 3.72 -6.67 18.49
C ILE A 557 4.35 -8.00 18.09
N ARG A 558 4.04 -9.07 18.85
CA ARG A 558 4.49 -10.43 18.59
C ARG A 558 3.29 -11.36 18.46
N GLY A 559 3.32 -12.26 17.47
CA GLY A 559 2.37 -13.36 17.34
C GLY A 559 3.06 -14.65 16.96
N LEU A 560 2.51 -15.80 17.38
CA LEU A 560 3.02 -17.11 16.98
C LEU A 560 2.62 -17.42 15.54
N VAL A 561 3.51 -18.15 14.85
CA VAL A 561 3.21 -18.76 13.54
C VAL A 561 2.78 -20.19 13.81
N THR A 562 1.48 -20.44 13.62
CA THR A 562 0.85 -21.74 13.94
C THR A 562 0.68 -22.64 12.74
N GLY A 563 0.95 -22.13 11.54
CA GLY A 563 0.93 -22.89 10.31
C GLY A 563 -0.06 -22.39 9.28
N TYR A 564 0.19 -22.82 8.07
CA TYR A 564 -0.54 -22.43 6.87
C TYR A 564 -1.93 -23.09 6.86
N ARG A 565 -2.96 -22.29 6.62
CA ARG A 565 -4.33 -22.81 6.44
C ARG A 565 -4.57 -23.07 4.96
N THR A 566 -4.97 -24.28 4.65
CA THR A 566 -5.23 -24.74 3.27
C THR A 566 -6.72 -24.72 2.96
N PRO A 567 -7.12 -24.46 1.70
CA PRO A 567 -8.50 -24.60 1.29
C PRO A 567 -9.05 -26.01 1.63
N GLY A 568 -10.28 -26.06 2.15
CA GLY A 568 -10.94 -27.30 2.55
C GLY A 568 -10.61 -27.79 3.97
N ALA A 569 -9.71 -27.14 4.70
CA ALA A 569 -9.56 -27.39 6.12
C ALA A 569 -10.85 -27.03 6.88
N ALA A 570 -11.16 -27.75 7.97
CA ALA A 570 -12.41 -27.56 8.71
C ALA A 570 -12.56 -26.14 9.29
N ASP A 571 -11.44 -25.45 9.53
CA ASP A 571 -11.38 -24.08 10.02
C ASP A 571 -11.14 -23.04 8.91
N TYR A 572 -11.20 -23.47 7.64
CA TYR A 572 -11.13 -22.60 6.47
C TYR A 572 -12.56 -22.27 6.05
N ALA A 573 -13.07 -21.14 6.54
CA ALA A 573 -14.43 -20.72 6.22
C ALA A 573 -14.49 -20.13 4.82
N GLY A 574 -15.37 -20.61 3.96
CA GLY A 574 -15.56 -20.09 2.61
C GLY A 574 -16.16 -18.69 2.61
N GLU A 575 -17.09 -18.43 3.50
CA GLU A 575 -17.73 -17.12 3.66
C GLU A 575 -18.09 -16.88 5.12
N TRP A 576 -17.87 -15.64 5.59
CA TRP A 576 -18.34 -15.28 6.90
C TRP A 576 -19.83 -14.97 6.90
N PRO A 577 -20.53 -15.32 7.97
CA PRO A 577 -21.83 -14.74 8.23
C PRO A 577 -21.70 -13.21 8.19
N ARG A 578 -22.68 -12.56 7.63
CA ARG A 578 -22.79 -11.10 7.62
C ARG A 578 -22.99 -10.61 9.07
N ASN A 579 -21.89 -10.51 9.77
CA ASN A 579 -21.87 -10.05 11.16
C ASN A 579 -21.32 -8.61 11.19
N THR A 580 -22.19 -7.68 11.50
CA THR A 580 -21.87 -6.26 11.55
C THR A 580 -21.12 -5.86 12.81
N ALA A 581 -21.15 -6.71 13.84
CA ALA A 581 -20.69 -6.32 15.16
C ALA A 581 -19.16 -6.08 15.22
N TRP A 582 -18.39 -6.77 14.40
CA TRP A 582 -16.93 -6.63 14.40
C TRP A 582 -16.41 -5.42 13.62
N LEU A 583 -17.28 -4.75 12.86
CA LEU A 583 -16.98 -3.53 12.14
C LEU A 583 -17.56 -2.27 12.81
N LYS A 584 -18.05 -2.37 14.03
CA LYS A 584 -18.60 -1.21 14.70
C LYS A 584 -17.52 -0.16 14.97
N ALA A 585 -17.79 1.01 14.51
CA ALA A 585 -17.02 2.21 14.78
C ALA A 585 -17.76 3.11 15.76
N ASP A 586 -18.08 2.59 16.93
CA ASP A 586 -18.75 3.35 17.99
C ASP A 586 -17.77 4.03 18.97
N GLY A 587 -16.46 3.90 18.72
CA GLY A 587 -15.38 4.43 19.57
C GLY A 587 -15.24 3.72 20.92
N THR A 588 -16.14 2.81 21.25
CA THR A 588 -16.15 2.08 22.51
C THR A 588 -15.88 0.59 22.35
N THR A 589 -16.17 0.07 21.17
CA THR A 589 -16.01 -1.36 20.84
C THR A 589 -14.98 -1.54 19.76
N THR A 590 -13.93 -2.29 20.02
CA THR A 590 -12.89 -2.61 19.01
C THR A 590 -13.42 -3.51 17.90
N GLY A 591 -14.55 -4.13 18.10
CA GLY A 591 -15.10 -5.13 17.17
C GLY A 591 -14.36 -6.47 17.14
N LEU A 592 -13.13 -6.53 17.64
CA LEU A 592 -12.28 -7.72 17.60
C LEU A 592 -12.91 -8.95 18.26
N ALA A 593 -13.68 -8.78 19.32
CA ALA A 593 -14.36 -9.88 20.01
C ALA A 593 -15.31 -10.65 19.08
N SER A 594 -15.94 -9.97 18.15
CA SER A 594 -16.90 -10.53 17.20
C SER A 594 -16.26 -11.12 15.95
N VAL A 595 -14.98 -10.87 15.69
CA VAL A 595 -14.25 -11.44 14.55
C VAL A 595 -14.19 -12.97 14.72
N PRO A 596 -14.53 -13.75 13.70
CA PRO A 596 -14.43 -15.21 13.78
C PRO A 596 -13.03 -15.70 14.16
N ALA A 597 -12.95 -16.80 14.90
CA ALA A 597 -11.67 -17.36 15.35
C ALA A 597 -10.69 -17.65 14.19
N ALA A 598 -11.23 -18.06 13.02
CA ALA A 598 -10.43 -18.30 11.81
C ALA A 598 -9.75 -17.04 11.27
N ALA A 599 -10.22 -15.86 11.64
CA ALA A 599 -9.69 -14.56 11.23
C ALA A 599 -8.92 -13.85 12.35
N LYS A 600 -8.52 -14.58 13.38
CA LYS A 600 -7.74 -14.08 14.50
C LYS A 600 -6.42 -14.82 14.65
N ASN A 601 -5.43 -14.12 15.18
CA ASN A 601 -4.30 -14.74 15.85
C ASN A 601 -4.35 -14.38 17.34
N THR A 602 -4.95 -15.24 18.14
CA THR A 602 -5.13 -15.01 19.58
C THR A 602 -3.82 -14.98 20.36
N SER A 603 -2.71 -15.38 19.75
CA SER A 603 -1.38 -15.29 20.36
C SER A 603 -0.72 -13.93 20.13
N ALA A 604 -1.28 -13.11 19.24
CA ALA A 604 -0.71 -11.80 18.96
C ALA A 604 -1.03 -10.82 20.09
N ALA A 605 0.00 -10.16 20.57
CA ALA A 605 -0.09 -9.19 21.65
C ALA A 605 1.04 -8.16 21.56
N ILE A 606 0.84 -7.03 22.21
CA ILE A 606 1.92 -6.07 22.46
C ILE A 606 2.88 -6.71 23.45
N LEU A 607 4.08 -7.02 22.96
CA LEU A 607 5.16 -7.59 23.76
C LEU A 607 5.84 -6.53 24.62
N LYS A 608 5.99 -5.33 24.06
CA LYS A 608 6.69 -4.22 24.69
C LYS A 608 6.27 -2.89 24.06
N THR A 609 6.16 -1.87 24.89
CA THR A 609 5.97 -0.48 24.46
C THR A 609 7.19 0.32 24.88
N PHE A 610 7.75 1.08 23.94
CA PHE A 610 8.81 2.07 24.21
C PHE A 610 8.22 3.48 24.11
N SER A 611 8.71 4.39 24.94
CA SER A 611 8.31 5.80 24.93
C SER A 611 9.47 6.70 25.36
N SER A 612 9.24 7.99 25.46
CA SER A 612 10.26 8.95 25.91
C SER A 612 10.63 8.82 27.40
N ALA A 613 9.80 8.15 28.20
CA ALA A 613 9.97 8.03 29.65
C ALA A 613 9.60 6.63 30.15
N GLY A 614 9.98 6.33 31.39
CA GLY A 614 9.66 5.06 32.05
C GLY A 614 10.71 3.97 31.86
N GLY A 615 10.37 2.74 32.27
CA GLY A 615 11.30 1.60 32.31
C GLY A 615 11.67 1.01 30.93
N SER A 616 11.05 1.49 29.88
CA SER A 616 11.32 1.13 28.48
C SER A 616 11.54 2.37 27.62
N ALA A 617 12.26 3.35 28.17
CA ALA A 617 12.58 4.56 27.44
C ALA A 617 13.54 4.27 26.26
N TRP A 618 13.30 4.95 25.15
CA TRP A 618 14.29 5.01 24.09
C TRP A 618 15.45 5.94 24.45
N THR A 619 16.57 5.76 23.80
CA THR A 619 17.77 6.58 24.03
C THR A 619 18.09 7.36 22.77
N PRO A 620 18.22 8.69 22.83
CA PRO A 620 18.72 9.46 21.70
C PRO A 620 20.14 9.04 21.30
N VAL A 621 20.40 8.98 20.01
CA VAL A 621 21.73 8.75 19.45
C VAL A 621 21.95 9.67 18.27
N GLN A 622 23.08 10.36 18.25
CA GLN A 622 23.46 11.20 17.13
C GLN A 622 24.09 10.38 16.01
N SER A 623 23.75 10.72 14.78
CA SER A 623 24.47 10.27 13.61
C SER A 623 25.91 10.82 13.66
N GLY A 624 26.90 9.99 13.35
CA GLY A 624 28.28 10.42 13.21
C GLY A 624 28.55 11.22 11.92
N VAL A 625 27.53 11.39 11.05
CA VAL A 625 27.70 11.98 9.71
C VAL A 625 27.19 13.43 9.65
N ASP A 626 25.99 13.68 10.18
CA ASP A 626 25.27 14.96 9.99
C ASP A 626 24.61 15.50 11.28
N ASN A 627 24.99 14.98 12.43
CA ASN A 627 24.40 15.30 13.74
C ASN A 627 22.89 15.02 13.87
N THR A 628 22.29 14.30 12.93
CA THR A 628 20.89 13.88 13.02
C THR A 628 20.70 13.03 14.26
N VAL A 629 19.61 13.30 15.01
CA VAL A 629 19.25 12.54 16.20
C VAL A 629 18.30 11.42 15.81
N PHE A 630 18.62 10.20 16.23
CA PHE A 630 17.76 9.03 16.13
C PHE A 630 17.34 8.58 17.53
N LEU A 631 16.22 7.89 17.61
CA LEU A 631 15.74 7.22 18.80
C LEU A 631 16.06 5.74 18.68
N LYS A 632 16.86 5.20 19.61
CA LYS A 632 17.22 3.79 19.62
C LYS A 632 16.60 3.07 20.80
N MET A 633 16.18 1.83 20.59
CA MET A 633 15.61 0.95 21.56
C MET A 633 15.98 -0.50 21.26
N SER A 634 16.11 -1.31 22.28
CA SER A 634 16.41 -2.73 22.13
C SER A 634 15.81 -3.56 23.25
N PHE A 635 15.59 -4.84 22.96
CA PHE A 635 15.12 -5.81 23.92
C PHE A 635 15.48 -7.23 23.51
N ARG A 636 15.19 -8.19 24.40
CA ARG A 636 15.45 -9.61 24.14
C ARG A 636 14.17 -10.41 24.20
N ILE A 637 14.06 -11.38 23.31
CA ILE A 637 13.07 -12.45 23.38
C ILE A 637 13.83 -13.71 23.80
N PRO A 638 13.70 -14.14 25.05
CA PRO A 638 14.46 -15.26 25.56
C PRO A 638 13.88 -16.61 25.09
N ALA A 639 14.73 -17.58 24.95
CA ALA A 639 14.39 -19.00 24.83
C ALA A 639 13.24 -19.33 23.86
N VAL A 640 13.34 -18.83 22.62
CA VAL A 640 12.30 -19.02 21.60
C VAL A 640 12.11 -20.49 21.28
N GLN A 641 10.90 -21.01 21.50
CA GLN A 641 10.55 -22.43 21.27
C GLN A 641 9.64 -22.66 20.07
N ALA A 642 8.92 -21.63 19.62
CA ALA A 642 7.99 -21.71 18.50
C ALA A 642 8.24 -20.61 17.49
N SER A 643 7.95 -20.87 16.24
CA SER A 643 8.00 -19.87 15.18
C SER A 643 7.03 -18.75 15.47
N GLN A 644 7.46 -17.51 15.19
CA GLN A 644 6.73 -16.30 15.52
C GLN A 644 7.10 -15.17 14.56
N TYR A 645 6.34 -14.10 14.61
CA TYR A 645 6.69 -12.86 13.95
C TYR A 645 6.72 -11.71 14.95
N VAL A 646 7.44 -10.67 14.60
CA VAL A 646 7.51 -9.42 15.34
C VAL A 646 7.31 -8.27 14.36
N ARG A 647 6.41 -7.35 14.66
CA ARG A 647 6.15 -6.13 13.89
C ARG A 647 6.04 -4.91 14.79
N LEU A 648 6.12 -3.74 14.21
CA LEU A 648 6.04 -2.48 14.93
C LEU A 648 4.82 -1.68 14.51
N ARG A 649 4.30 -0.89 15.44
CA ARG A 649 3.49 0.28 15.20
C ARG A 649 3.91 1.39 16.16
N GLY A 650 3.62 2.62 15.84
CA GLY A 650 3.83 3.73 16.78
C GLY A 650 2.95 4.92 16.42
N SER A 651 2.73 5.81 17.37
CA SER A 651 1.82 6.93 17.25
C SER A 651 2.32 8.16 17.97
N ASN A 652 1.78 9.33 17.59
CA ASN A 652 1.87 10.55 18.38
C ASN A 652 0.81 10.62 19.50
N MET A 653 -0.12 9.64 19.57
CA MET A 653 -1.17 9.56 20.54
C MET A 653 -0.76 8.73 21.74
N PRO A 654 -0.81 9.25 22.97
CA PRO A 654 -0.69 8.41 24.18
C PRO A 654 -1.93 7.53 24.38
N ALA A 655 -1.87 6.65 25.37
CA ALA A 655 -3.02 5.85 25.76
C ALA A 655 -4.15 6.72 26.35
N ALA A 656 -5.38 6.26 26.18
CA ALA A 656 -6.59 6.86 26.75
C ALA A 656 -6.90 8.28 26.26
N VAL A 657 -6.48 8.63 25.05
CA VAL A 657 -6.96 9.88 24.40
C VAL A 657 -8.42 9.65 23.99
N PRO A 658 -9.37 10.46 24.46
CA PRO A 658 -10.77 10.27 24.14
C PRO A 658 -11.00 10.23 22.63
N TYR A 659 -11.73 9.21 22.16
CA TYR A 659 -12.08 8.91 20.77
C TYR A 659 -10.92 8.50 19.84
N GLU A 660 -9.68 8.60 20.27
CA GLU A 660 -8.50 8.26 19.48
C GLU A 660 -7.89 6.92 19.89
N THR A 661 -7.68 6.74 21.21
CA THR A 661 -7.05 5.53 21.74
C THR A 661 -7.78 4.97 22.97
N ASP A 662 -7.72 3.65 23.13
CA ASP A 662 -8.18 2.98 24.33
C ASP A 662 -7.15 3.12 25.50
N VAL A 663 -7.49 2.54 26.65
CA VAL A 663 -6.64 2.58 27.85
C VAL A 663 -5.28 1.87 27.66
N ASN A 664 -5.15 1.07 26.63
CA ASN A 664 -3.92 0.35 26.28
C ASN A 664 -3.17 0.99 25.09
N GLY A 665 -3.63 2.14 24.61
CA GLY A 665 -3.04 2.81 23.45
C GLY A 665 -3.39 2.19 22.10
N ASN A 666 -4.41 1.34 22.02
CA ASN A 666 -4.89 0.84 20.73
C ASN A 666 -5.73 1.91 20.05
N PRO A 667 -5.60 2.07 18.73
CA PRO A 667 -6.41 3.03 18.01
C PRO A 667 -7.90 2.64 18.05
N LEU A 668 -8.74 3.62 18.25
CA LEU A 668 -10.19 3.50 18.18
C LEU A 668 -10.71 3.93 16.82
N ALA A 669 -11.97 3.63 16.56
CA ALA A 669 -12.67 4.18 15.41
C ALA A 669 -12.84 5.69 15.59
N ASP A 670 -12.58 6.42 14.53
CA ASP A 670 -12.68 7.87 14.52
C ASP A 670 -14.15 8.33 14.41
N VAL A 671 -14.81 8.47 15.57
CA VAL A 671 -16.24 8.84 15.61
C VAL A 671 -16.50 10.31 15.27
N TYR A 672 -15.49 11.17 15.39
CA TYR A 672 -15.69 12.60 15.12
C TYR A 672 -15.80 12.90 13.63
N THR A 673 -15.33 12.03 12.78
CA THR A 673 -15.33 12.22 11.34
C THR A 673 -16.46 11.51 10.62
N ASN A 674 -17.39 10.91 11.36
CA ASN A 674 -18.59 10.33 10.76
C ASN A 674 -19.42 11.41 10.07
N ALA A 675 -19.44 11.42 8.74
CA ALA A 675 -20.14 12.42 7.94
C ALA A 675 -21.67 12.39 8.13
N ASN A 676 -22.19 11.29 8.63
CA ASN A 676 -23.62 11.17 8.93
C ASN A 676 -23.96 11.63 10.34
N ASP A 677 -22.98 11.98 11.14
CA ASP A 677 -23.17 12.50 12.47
C ASP A 677 -23.13 14.03 12.44
N THR A 678 -24.19 14.65 12.91
CA THR A 678 -24.28 16.11 13.05
C THR A 678 -23.38 16.66 14.17
N THR A 679 -22.77 15.78 14.95
CA THR A 679 -21.85 16.13 16.04
C THR A 679 -20.38 16.12 15.60
N MET A 680 -20.10 16.04 14.31
CA MET A 680 -18.73 16.03 13.78
C MET A 680 -17.88 17.16 14.34
N LEU A 681 -16.62 16.83 14.63
CA LEU A 681 -15.62 17.81 15.03
C LEU A 681 -15.34 18.79 13.89
N ARG A 682 -15.90 19.99 14.00
CA ARG A 682 -15.62 21.12 13.11
C ARG A 682 -15.08 22.26 13.95
N ILE A 683 -13.83 22.58 13.73
CA ILE A 683 -13.16 23.63 14.47
C ILE A 683 -13.39 24.96 13.76
N PRO A 684 -14.14 25.88 14.32
CA PRO A 684 -14.29 27.20 13.73
C PRO A 684 -12.93 27.89 13.65
N CYS A 685 -12.62 28.42 12.50
CA CYS A 685 -11.50 29.33 12.34
C CYS A 685 -12.01 30.73 11.98
N THR A 686 -11.41 31.76 12.52
CA THR A 686 -11.80 33.14 12.28
C THR A 686 -10.58 34.04 12.01
N THR A 687 -10.78 35.06 11.23
CA THR A 687 -9.80 36.14 11.07
C THR A 687 -9.76 37.07 12.29
N VAL A 688 -10.76 36.99 13.15
CA VAL A 688 -10.89 37.74 14.39
C VAL A 688 -11.04 36.74 15.52
N ALA A 689 -10.25 36.85 16.58
CA ALA A 689 -10.30 35.98 17.76
C ALA A 689 -11.67 36.10 18.47
N THR A 690 -12.63 35.29 18.09
CA THR A 690 -13.88 35.11 18.81
C THR A 690 -13.95 33.70 19.34
N ASN A 691 -13.98 33.55 20.66
CA ASN A 691 -13.98 32.26 21.38
C ASN A 691 -15.37 31.60 21.39
N GLN A 692 -16.08 31.59 20.27
CA GLN A 692 -17.41 31.00 20.23
C GLN A 692 -17.33 29.65 19.46
N PRO A 693 -17.61 28.53 20.11
CA PRO A 693 -17.75 27.25 19.41
C PRO A 693 -18.95 27.31 18.45
N ALA A 694 -18.85 26.62 17.32
CA ALA A 694 -19.98 26.46 16.44
C ALA A 694 -21.14 25.72 17.16
N ALA A 695 -22.37 26.12 16.90
CA ALA A 695 -23.53 25.47 17.49
C ALA A 695 -23.60 23.99 17.04
N GLY A 696 -23.80 23.09 17.98
CA GLY A 696 -23.92 21.65 17.74
C GLY A 696 -22.59 20.87 17.79
N VAL A 697 -21.45 21.52 18.00
CA VAL A 697 -20.18 20.87 18.27
C VAL A 697 -20.03 20.69 19.77
N THR A 698 -19.78 19.47 20.21
CA THR A 698 -19.36 19.23 21.60
C THR A 698 -17.91 19.67 21.73
N TRP A 699 -17.71 20.96 21.63
CA TRP A 699 -16.41 21.56 21.69
C TRP A 699 -16.00 21.72 23.14
N THR A 700 -14.87 21.21 23.50
CA THR A 700 -14.30 21.50 24.81
C THR A 700 -13.56 22.82 24.76
N GLN A 701 -13.69 23.62 25.80
CA GLN A 701 -13.03 24.92 25.92
C GLN A 701 -11.50 24.85 25.75
N ALA A 702 -10.91 23.68 25.95
CA ALA A 702 -9.50 23.41 25.73
C ALA A 702 -9.07 23.49 24.24
N MET A 703 -9.98 23.28 23.30
CA MET A 703 -9.67 23.28 21.88
C MET A 703 -9.56 24.66 21.26
N GLY A 704 -10.18 25.67 21.88
CA GLY A 704 -10.07 27.06 21.44
C GLY A 704 -10.59 27.36 20.04
N THR A 705 -10.55 28.62 19.66
CA THR A 705 -10.80 29.05 18.28
C THR A 705 -9.46 29.21 17.56
N ILE A 706 -9.37 28.68 16.36
CA ILE A 706 -8.16 28.81 15.55
C ILE A 706 -8.07 30.23 15.04
N ASN A 707 -6.99 30.90 15.37
CA ASN A 707 -6.66 32.20 14.83
C ASN A 707 -6.08 32.05 13.42
N GLY A 708 -6.78 32.57 12.45
CA GLY A 708 -6.40 32.53 11.06
C GLY A 708 -6.93 31.26 10.34
N CYS A 709 -7.92 31.45 9.48
CA CYS A 709 -8.34 30.42 8.56
C CYS A 709 -7.32 30.26 7.43
N PRO A 710 -6.99 29.03 7.02
CA PRO A 710 -6.35 28.82 5.74
C PRO A 710 -7.14 29.51 4.62
N ALA A 711 -6.43 30.20 3.72
CA ALA A 711 -7.05 31.04 2.71
C ALA A 711 -8.00 30.29 1.78
N HIS A 712 -7.71 29.01 1.54
CA HIS A 712 -8.46 28.16 0.62
C HIS A 712 -9.78 27.61 1.19
N LEU A 713 -10.04 27.73 2.50
CA LEU A 713 -11.26 27.20 3.08
C LEU A 713 -12.49 28.02 2.65
N ALA A 714 -13.51 27.32 2.19
CA ALA A 714 -14.78 27.91 1.86
C ALA A 714 -15.51 28.39 3.12
N THR A 715 -16.27 29.46 2.96
CA THR A 715 -17.20 29.90 3.98
C THR A 715 -18.43 29.01 3.97
N ALA A 716 -18.87 28.54 5.13
CA ALA A 716 -20.05 27.73 5.24
C ALA A 716 -21.30 28.50 4.81
N THR A 717 -22.13 27.86 4.00
CA THR A 717 -23.39 28.44 3.50
C THR A 717 -24.62 27.85 4.19
N GLY A 718 -24.47 26.74 4.91
CA GLY A 718 -25.56 26.04 5.58
C GLY A 718 -25.85 26.60 6.98
N ALA A 719 -27.10 26.46 7.41
CA ALA A 719 -27.55 26.98 8.72
C ALA A 719 -27.20 26.06 9.90
N THR A 720 -26.69 24.88 9.65
CA THR A 720 -26.69 23.83 10.66
C THR A 720 -25.32 23.49 11.21
N ASN A 721 -24.27 23.46 10.40
CA ASN A 721 -22.91 23.21 10.91
C ASN A 721 -21.88 23.24 9.76
N PRO A 722 -20.80 24.02 9.83
CA PRO A 722 -20.60 25.08 10.80
C PRO A 722 -21.62 26.21 10.61
N ILE A 723 -21.65 27.15 11.55
CA ILE A 723 -22.57 28.28 11.47
C ILE A 723 -22.38 29.04 10.16
N ALA A 724 -23.48 29.39 9.49
CA ALA A 724 -23.42 30.14 8.25
C ALA A 724 -22.56 31.42 8.38
N GLY A 725 -21.68 31.62 7.40
CA GLY A 725 -20.72 32.73 7.42
C GLY A 725 -19.40 32.45 8.12
N GLN A 726 -19.25 31.31 8.80
CA GLN A 726 -17.97 30.91 9.39
C GLN A 726 -17.19 29.97 8.46
N LYS A 727 -15.89 30.03 8.56
CA LYS A 727 -15.00 28.97 8.06
C LYS A 727 -14.75 27.97 9.17
N ALA A 728 -14.62 26.72 8.82
CA ALA A 728 -14.24 25.69 9.76
C ALA A 728 -13.26 24.72 9.12
N VAL A 729 -12.31 24.24 9.90
CA VAL A 729 -11.45 23.15 9.56
C VAL A 729 -12.05 21.86 10.14
N SER A 730 -12.02 20.78 9.42
CA SER A 730 -12.71 19.57 9.83
C SER A 730 -11.85 18.33 9.58
N TYR A 731 -12.18 17.56 8.61
CA TYR A 731 -11.66 16.23 8.38
C TYR A 731 -10.14 16.13 8.27
N ASP A 732 -9.50 17.03 7.56
CA ASP A 732 -8.05 17.05 7.42
C ASP A 732 -7.33 17.30 8.76
N ILE A 733 -7.97 17.97 9.70
CA ILE A 733 -7.44 18.14 11.06
C ILE A 733 -7.45 16.82 11.82
N ALA A 734 -8.52 16.04 11.72
CA ALA A 734 -8.56 14.71 12.32
C ALA A 734 -7.42 13.85 11.78
N ALA A 735 -7.24 13.84 10.45
CA ALA A 735 -6.14 13.12 9.83
C ALA A 735 -4.75 13.54 10.34
N TRP A 736 -4.52 14.85 10.44
CA TRP A 736 -3.24 15.37 10.94
C TRP A 736 -3.08 15.26 12.46
N SER A 737 -4.15 15.01 13.20
CA SER A 737 -4.10 14.87 14.67
C SER A 737 -3.65 13.49 15.10
N ASP A 738 -4.12 12.44 14.43
CA ASP A 738 -3.91 11.04 14.76
C ASP A 738 -2.95 10.38 13.76
N LEU A 739 -1.67 10.38 14.07
CA LEU A 739 -0.61 9.90 13.19
C LEU A 739 -0.04 8.57 13.67
N TRP A 740 0.14 7.66 12.71
CA TRP A 740 0.66 6.32 12.99
C TRP A 740 1.70 5.89 11.96
N PHE A 741 2.56 4.97 12.38
CA PHE A 741 3.38 4.18 11.47
C PHE A 741 3.21 2.69 11.74
N TYR A 742 3.40 1.89 10.70
CA TYR A 742 3.33 0.43 10.75
C TYR A 742 4.50 -0.17 9.98
N SER A 743 5.19 -1.14 10.58
CA SER A 743 6.24 -1.91 9.89
C SER A 743 5.72 -3.27 9.45
N ASN A 744 6.23 -3.78 8.34
CA ASN A 744 6.09 -5.20 8.03
C ASN A 744 6.88 -6.05 9.04
N PRO A 745 6.51 -7.32 9.22
CA PRO A 745 7.11 -8.18 10.25
C PRO A 745 8.50 -8.67 9.90
N ILE A 746 9.24 -9.05 10.94
CA ILE A 746 10.35 -10.00 10.88
C ILE A 746 9.80 -11.35 11.34
N TYR A 747 10.00 -12.40 10.58
CA TYR A 747 9.68 -13.76 11.00
C TYR A 747 10.85 -14.41 11.70
N VAL A 748 10.60 -15.08 12.81
CA VAL A 748 11.55 -15.95 13.51
C VAL A 748 11.08 -17.39 13.31
N GLU A 749 11.81 -18.14 12.52
CA GLU A 749 11.49 -19.54 12.18
C GLU A 749 12.32 -20.48 13.05
N VAL A 750 11.65 -21.29 13.86
CA VAL A 750 12.29 -22.26 14.74
C VAL A 750 12.38 -23.60 14.04
N ALA A 751 13.61 -24.07 13.80
CA ALA A 751 13.88 -25.34 13.12
C ALA A 751 15.00 -26.13 13.82
N ASN A 752 14.81 -27.46 13.95
CA ASN A 752 15.77 -28.33 14.63
C ASN A 752 17.08 -28.51 13.88
N SER A 753 17.13 -28.21 12.58
CA SER A 753 18.26 -28.47 11.68
C SER A 753 19.09 -27.23 11.33
N VAL A 754 18.91 -26.12 12.01
CA VAL A 754 19.67 -24.89 11.73
C VAL A 754 21.14 -25.05 12.13
N THR A 755 22.06 -24.88 11.18
CA THR A 755 23.51 -24.90 11.46
C THR A 755 23.95 -23.53 11.97
N VAL A 756 24.51 -23.48 13.16
CA VAL A 756 24.93 -22.22 13.82
C VAL A 756 26.04 -21.49 13.04
N ALA A 757 26.88 -22.23 12.32
CA ALA A 757 27.99 -21.65 11.54
C ALA A 757 27.55 -21.07 10.19
N GLY A 758 26.39 -21.43 9.73
CA GLY A 758 25.81 -20.96 8.47
C GLY A 758 24.50 -20.25 8.70
N VAL A 759 24.44 -19.41 9.71
CA VAL A 759 23.21 -18.64 9.92
C VAL A 759 22.90 -17.91 8.62
N LYS A 760 22.18 -18.60 7.75
CA LYS A 760 21.61 -18.07 6.54
C LYS A 760 20.29 -17.41 6.86
#